data_6a90ddcbe1e4ce89a4a82d3e579ee4c6
#
_entry.id   6a90ddcbe1e4ce89a4a82d3e579ee4c6
#
_cell.length_a   1.000
_cell.length_b   1.000
_cell.length_c   1.000
_cell.angle_alpha   90.00
_cell.angle_beta   90.00
_cell.angle_gamma   90.00
#
_symmetry.space_group_name_H-M   'P 1'
#
loop_
_entity.id
_entity.type
_entity.pdbx_description
1 polymer ?
#
loop_
_entity_poly.entity_id
_entity_poly.type
_entity_poly.pdbx_seq_one_letter_code
_entity_poly.pdbx_strand_id
1 'polypeptide(L)'
;MPIDIVVPVYNAADDLNRCIESVLAHTSGDYRLIVIDDASPDPAVRACFAQLEARRLPQILLLANERNLGFTLNANRGVGAARPDADVVLLNSDTVVTRGWLDALARCAASDPAIGTITPFSNNAEICSLPRFCENNRWPASRDAEPMVQALERAAVPTYPDLPTGVGFCLYIRRALIGAIGLFDPVFGLGYGEENDLCMRAAAAGYRNVLCEDAFVLHLGGSSFGDKRADLAERNMRILLDRHPQYLDQVRAYITADPVRPLRELALSQYRLLSEPVPGVLHMIHGHGGGTEYHVRALIAASCTAFRHYLVIAVGDEWQLEEHASDATRTYDFSRLPGEPWSDFLAGICARFGIDLIHLHNISGCRDGLLQALSSAEIPYGYTVHDLNFACPTITFLNAQHRYCGAVTDAAICTACLAAQPAFAAVGIEAWREKHRALLAQSAFLIAPSAWAASILAKYFPQHAVTVIPHGNAGGMSRPDAVRSPLPMPDDGRAVVAVLGAIGPDKGARRLERLVELTRERGLALRWVLIGYLDRGREPFQSADGVFTMHGAYDSRALRELIEHYRVRLVAYPSAGPETFSFTLSEAWAAGRPAIVPPIGALADRVGETGAGWVLSDDEWSSEELMLDRIVAVLDWSRADEFNEAVTRARSAVQPTLEAMTAATVAIYRALPQPAGKARAAAQPISAARCLAALHYAPWRPPPAAAPAQLPQQAAAPSGNAARDPLAHVARAALRIRHTRTGRALYRLAPASLLAALKARLPR
;
A
#
# COMPACT_ATOMS: atom_id res chain seq x y z
N MET A 1 18.05 22.16 -29.23
CA MET A 1 19.05 21.44 -30.03
C MET A 1 18.31 20.55 -31.01
N PRO A 2 18.78 20.37 -32.26
CA PRO A 2 18.16 19.44 -33.18
C PRO A 2 18.27 17.99 -32.68
N ILE A 3 17.28 17.17 -32.97
CA ILE A 3 17.27 15.76 -32.59
C ILE A 3 16.94 14.91 -33.81
N ASP A 4 17.74 13.89 -34.06
CA ASP A 4 17.48 12.94 -35.14
C ASP A 4 16.99 11.60 -34.52
N ILE A 5 15.84 11.12 -34.99
CA ILE A 5 15.24 9.85 -34.55
C ILE A 5 15.62 8.79 -35.56
N VAL A 6 16.31 7.76 -35.13
CA VAL A 6 16.77 6.64 -35.96
C VAL A 6 15.92 5.41 -35.65
N VAL A 7 15.21 4.88 -36.65
CA VAL A 7 14.41 3.66 -36.56
C VAL A 7 15.04 2.56 -37.40
N PRO A 8 15.81 1.64 -36.81
CA PRO A 8 16.30 0.45 -37.48
C PRO A 8 15.15 -0.54 -37.74
N VAL A 9 15.05 -1.03 -38.98
CA VAL A 9 13.95 -1.88 -39.43
C VAL A 9 14.49 -3.23 -39.93
N TYR A 10 13.87 -4.31 -39.49
CA TYR A 10 14.01 -5.64 -40.05
C TYR A 10 12.69 -6.40 -39.92
N ASN A 11 11.94 -6.56 -41.05
CA ASN A 11 10.59 -7.13 -41.05
C ASN A 11 9.54 -6.33 -40.26
N ALA A 12 8.42 -6.94 -39.87
CA ALA A 12 7.37 -6.38 -39.02
C ALA A 12 6.77 -5.06 -39.52
N ALA A 13 6.28 -5.07 -40.75
CA ALA A 13 5.72 -3.89 -41.44
C ALA A 13 4.58 -3.19 -40.67
N ASP A 14 3.70 -3.95 -40.02
CA ASP A 14 2.58 -3.38 -39.24
C ASP A 14 3.07 -2.61 -38.00
N ASP A 15 4.09 -3.11 -37.31
CA ASP A 15 4.71 -2.45 -36.18
C ASP A 15 5.42 -1.17 -36.63
N LEU A 16 6.19 -1.27 -37.74
CA LEU A 16 6.83 -0.13 -38.38
C LEU A 16 5.84 0.99 -38.71
N ASN A 17 4.71 0.67 -39.35
CA ASN A 17 3.70 1.66 -39.67
C ASN A 17 3.15 2.35 -38.43
N ARG A 18 2.83 1.58 -37.37
CA ARG A 18 2.37 2.15 -36.09
C ARG A 18 3.40 3.06 -35.46
N CYS A 19 4.67 2.66 -35.46
CA CYS A 19 5.76 3.45 -34.94
C CYS A 19 5.86 4.78 -35.67
N ILE A 20 5.97 4.77 -36.96
CA ILE A 20 6.13 5.99 -37.79
C ILE A 20 4.92 6.92 -37.65
N GLU A 21 3.69 6.39 -37.75
CA GLU A 21 2.50 7.22 -37.59
C GLU A 21 2.44 7.86 -36.18
N SER A 22 2.87 7.13 -35.13
CA SER A 22 2.94 7.70 -33.79
C SER A 22 3.98 8.81 -33.70
N VAL A 23 5.16 8.64 -34.30
CA VAL A 23 6.21 9.68 -34.34
C VAL A 23 5.68 10.92 -35.07
N LEU A 24 5.04 10.76 -36.23
CA LEU A 24 4.50 11.88 -36.99
C LEU A 24 3.36 12.61 -36.26
N ALA A 25 2.55 11.88 -35.49
CA ALA A 25 1.43 12.44 -34.75
C ALA A 25 1.85 13.14 -33.42
N HIS A 26 2.89 12.66 -32.76
CA HIS A 26 3.22 13.07 -31.39
C HIS A 26 4.58 13.76 -31.24
N THR A 27 5.25 14.06 -32.34
CA THR A 27 6.55 14.73 -32.32
C THR A 27 6.47 16.11 -32.96
N SER A 28 6.95 17.10 -32.26
CA SER A 28 7.03 18.50 -32.70
C SER A 28 8.47 19.01 -32.61
N GLY A 29 8.72 20.19 -33.18
CA GLY A 29 10.02 20.85 -33.12
C GLY A 29 10.97 20.46 -34.28
N ASP A 30 12.26 20.72 -34.09
CA ASP A 30 13.32 20.45 -35.08
C ASP A 30 13.82 19.00 -34.95
N TYR A 31 13.14 18.09 -35.62
CA TYR A 31 13.55 16.70 -35.65
C TYR A 31 13.67 16.19 -37.10
N ARG A 32 14.49 15.14 -37.30
CA ARG A 32 14.53 14.36 -38.52
C ARG A 32 14.31 12.89 -38.16
N LEU A 33 13.44 12.20 -38.93
CA LEU A 33 13.17 10.77 -38.80
C LEU A 33 13.97 10.00 -39.86
N ILE A 34 14.92 9.20 -39.42
CA ILE A 34 15.76 8.35 -40.26
C ILE A 34 15.27 6.91 -40.11
N VAL A 35 14.64 6.38 -41.17
CA VAL A 35 14.16 5.00 -41.21
C VAL A 35 15.14 4.19 -42.05
N ILE A 36 15.74 3.16 -41.50
CA ILE A 36 16.75 2.38 -42.19
C ILE A 36 16.39 0.90 -42.24
N ASP A 37 16.12 0.38 -43.43
CA ASP A 37 15.80 -1.03 -43.68
C ASP A 37 17.07 -1.87 -43.80
N ASP A 38 17.17 -2.93 -43.01
CA ASP A 38 18.28 -3.87 -42.99
C ASP A 38 18.07 -5.03 -43.97
N ALA A 39 17.71 -4.70 -45.22
CA ALA A 39 17.40 -5.64 -46.26
C ALA A 39 16.30 -6.67 -45.88
N SER A 40 15.18 -6.18 -45.40
CA SER A 40 14.04 -7.01 -44.99
C SER A 40 13.54 -7.90 -46.14
N PRO A 41 13.41 -9.20 -45.95
CA PRO A 41 12.83 -10.11 -46.94
C PRO A 41 11.32 -9.90 -47.11
N ASP A 42 10.61 -9.33 -46.14
CA ASP A 42 9.18 -9.07 -46.17
C ASP A 42 8.84 -7.97 -47.18
N PRO A 43 8.06 -8.27 -48.28
CA PRO A 43 7.68 -7.27 -49.28
C PRO A 43 6.80 -6.16 -48.67
N ALA A 44 6.10 -6.39 -47.58
CA ALA A 44 5.30 -5.37 -46.90
C ALA A 44 6.15 -4.21 -46.39
N VAL A 45 7.39 -4.45 -45.94
CA VAL A 45 8.33 -3.38 -45.53
C VAL A 45 8.65 -2.47 -46.71
N ARG A 46 8.91 -3.05 -47.90
CA ARG A 46 9.14 -2.26 -49.11
C ARG A 46 7.93 -1.42 -49.50
N ALA A 47 6.73 -1.98 -49.33
CA ALA A 47 5.50 -1.22 -49.55
C ALA A 47 5.35 -0.04 -48.59
N CYS A 48 5.70 -0.21 -47.30
CA CYS A 48 5.77 0.88 -46.32
C CYS A 48 6.73 1.98 -46.75
N PHE A 49 7.95 1.62 -47.15
CA PHE A 49 8.92 2.60 -47.64
C PHE A 49 8.44 3.37 -48.85
N ALA A 50 7.84 2.68 -49.82
CA ALA A 50 7.27 3.35 -51.03
C ALA A 50 6.11 4.31 -50.67
N GLN A 51 5.27 3.96 -49.70
CA GLN A 51 4.21 4.84 -49.18
C GLN A 51 4.79 6.08 -48.50
N LEU A 52 5.83 5.90 -47.67
CA LEU A 52 6.49 7.02 -46.98
C LEU A 52 7.19 7.95 -47.97
N GLU A 53 7.84 7.41 -49.00
CA GLU A 53 8.49 8.19 -50.05
C GLU A 53 7.46 9.01 -50.85
N ALA A 54 6.30 8.41 -51.13
CA ALA A 54 5.20 9.10 -51.82
C ALA A 54 4.63 10.29 -51.04
N ARG A 55 4.73 10.28 -49.70
CA ARG A 55 4.27 11.39 -48.82
C ARG A 55 5.16 12.63 -48.94
N ARG A 56 6.38 12.50 -49.43
CA ARG A 56 7.37 13.58 -49.65
C ARG A 56 7.56 14.48 -48.41
N LEU A 57 7.62 13.89 -47.23
CA LEU A 57 7.79 14.60 -45.96
C LEU A 57 9.28 15.01 -45.78
N PRO A 58 9.61 16.32 -45.70
CA PRO A 58 11.00 16.79 -45.71
C PRO A 58 11.81 16.35 -44.47
N GLN A 59 11.12 16.02 -43.38
CA GLN A 59 11.77 15.55 -42.16
C GLN A 59 12.07 14.05 -42.17
N ILE A 60 11.69 13.28 -43.21
CA ILE A 60 11.94 11.84 -43.31
C ILE A 60 13.14 11.57 -44.21
N LEU A 61 14.10 10.79 -43.75
CA LEU A 61 15.18 10.22 -44.52
C LEU A 61 15.02 8.69 -44.56
N LEU A 62 14.85 8.12 -45.74
CA LEU A 62 14.72 6.68 -45.96
C LEU A 62 16.08 6.12 -46.44
N LEU A 63 16.56 5.07 -45.76
CA LEU A 63 17.77 4.38 -46.12
C LEU A 63 17.50 2.87 -46.22
N ALA A 64 18.28 2.18 -47.06
CA ALA A 64 18.22 0.73 -47.16
C ALA A 64 19.64 0.14 -47.28
N ASN A 65 19.83 -1.01 -46.65
CA ASN A 65 21.05 -1.81 -46.78
C ASN A 65 20.91 -2.77 -47.97
N GLU A 66 22.02 -3.07 -48.63
CA GLU A 66 22.04 -4.06 -49.73
C GLU A 66 21.90 -5.50 -49.20
N ARG A 67 22.28 -5.72 -47.94
CA ARG A 67 22.20 -7.00 -47.22
C ARG A 67 21.94 -6.77 -45.73
N ASN A 68 21.47 -7.78 -45.04
CA ASN A 68 21.29 -7.71 -43.58
C ASN A 68 22.65 -7.56 -42.89
N LEU A 69 22.85 -6.46 -42.20
CA LEU A 69 24.06 -6.11 -41.41
C LEU A 69 23.91 -6.47 -39.94
N GLY A 70 22.70 -6.72 -39.47
CA GLY A 70 22.35 -6.87 -38.07
C GLY A 70 22.11 -5.55 -37.37
N PHE A 71 21.41 -5.63 -36.22
CA PHE A 71 20.93 -4.45 -35.50
C PHE A 71 22.04 -3.44 -35.21
N THR A 72 23.17 -3.89 -34.69
CA THR A 72 24.31 -3.04 -34.26
C THR A 72 24.84 -2.18 -35.42
N LEU A 73 25.12 -2.78 -36.56
CA LEU A 73 25.66 -2.05 -37.72
C LEU A 73 24.58 -1.23 -38.43
N ASN A 74 23.35 -1.72 -38.47
CA ASN A 74 22.22 -1.00 -39.03
C ASN A 74 21.96 0.29 -38.24
N ALA A 75 21.90 0.22 -36.92
CA ALA A 75 21.76 1.37 -36.03
C ALA A 75 22.93 2.36 -36.19
N ASN A 76 24.18 1.86 -36.20
CA ASN A 76 25.37 2.70 -36.41
C ASN A 76 25.32 3.45 -37.76
N ARG A 77 24.87 2.80 -38.83
CA ARG A 77 24.71 3.43 -40.15
C ARG A 77 23.64 4.52 -40.12
N GLY A 78 22.50 4.26 -39.46
CA GLY A 78 21.44 5.24 -39.26
C GLY A 78 21.93 6.48 -38.50
N VAL A 79 22.67 6.28 -37.40
CA VAL A 79 23.27 7.37 -36.61
C VAL A 79 24.36 8.11 -37.40
N GLY A 80 25.09 7.42 -38.28
CA GLY A 80 26.09 8.03 -39.19
C GLY A 80 25.45 8.95 -40.23
N ALA A 81 24.18 8.74 -40.59
CA ALA A 81 23.40 9.62 -41.46
C ALA A 81 22.72 10.79 -40.74
N ALA A 82 22.77 10.81 -39.39
CA ALA A 82 22.24 11.89 -38.58
C ALA A 82 23.05 13.18 -38.73
N ARG A 83 22.38 14.33 -38.50
CA ARG A 83 23.06 15.64 -38.52
C ARG A 83 24.21 15.66 -37.52
N PRO A 84 25.35 16.25 -37.87
CA PRO A 84 26.54 16.19 -37.00
C PRO A 84 26.40 16.93 -35.67
N ASP A 85 25.47 17.88 -35.59
CA ASP A 85 25.14 18.68 -34.41
C ASP A 85 23.88 18.24 -33.67
N ALA A 86 23.18 17.21 -34.17
CA ALA A 86 21.96 16.68 -33.56
C ALA A 86 22.25 15.59 -32.54
N ASP A 87 21.57 15.61 -31.40
CA ASP A 87 21.44 14.45 -30.53
C ASP A 87 20.61 13.36 -31.23
N VAL A 88 20.72 12.12 -30.78
CA VAL A 88 20.11 10.99 -31.48
C VAL A 88 19.17 10.23 -30.54
N VAL A 89 17.99 9.85 -31.03
CA VAL A 89 17.14 8.85 -30.38
C VAL A 89 17.14 7.58 -31.23
N LEU A 90 17.64 6.49 -30.69
CA LEU A 90 17.42 5.16 -31.25
C LEU A 90 16.05 4.67 -30.80
N LEU A 91 15.16 4.36 -31.72
CA LEU A 91 13.80 3.97 -31.48
C LEU A 91 13.47 2.67 -32.20
N ASN A 92 13.09 1.63 -31.48
CA ASN A 92 12.70 0.37 -32.10
C ASN A 92 11.43 0.51 -32.95
N SER A 93 11.37 -0.23 -34.04
CA SER A 93 10.23 -0.23 -34.99
C SER A 93 8.93 -0.80 -34.39
N ASP A 94 9.00 -1.52 -33.25
CA ASP A 94 7.85 -2.06 -32.51
C ASP A 94 7.44 -1.20 -31.30
N THR A 95 7.69 0.12 -31.38
CA THR A 95 7.29 1.11 -30.38
C THR A 95 6.14 1.99 -30.85
N VAL A 96 5.43 2.57 -29.90
CA VAL A 96 4.44 3.63 -30.14
C VAL A 96 4.75 4.78 -29.18
N VAL A 97 5.15 5.91 -29.74
CA VAL A 97 5.45 7.10 -28.95
C VAL A 97 4.18 7.85 -28.55
N THR A 98 4.23 8.59 -27.47
CA THR A 98 3.08 9.30 -26.90
C THR A 98 3.29 10.81 -26.94
N ARG A 99 2.24 11.57 -26.62
CA ARG A 99 2.30 13.03 -26.59
C ARG A 99 3.45 13.55 -25.74
N GLY A 100 4.23 14.49 -26.26
CA GLY A 100 5.30 15.20 -25.52
C GLY A 100 6.54 14.38 -25.19
N TRP A 101 6.65 13.14 -25.67
CA TRP A 101 7.74 12.23 -25.36
C TRP A 101 9.14 12.80 -25.70
N LEU A 102 9.30 13.39 -26.91
CA LEU A 102 10.57 13.93 -27.35
C LEU A 102 10.94 15.19 -26.59
N ASP A 103 9.96 16.04 -26.31
CA ASP A 103 10.16 17.27 -25.53
C ASP A 103 10.61 16.94 -24.09
N ALA A 104 10.08 15.87 -23.47
CA ALA A 104 10.50 15.41 -22.15
C ALA A 104 11.96 14.91 -22.19
N LEU A 105 12.33 14.10 -23.18
CA LEU A 105 13.71 13.65 -23.35
C LEU A 105 14.67 14.82 -23.57
N ALA A 106 14.28 15.81 -24.38
CA ALA A 106 15.06 17.02 -24.63
C ALA A 106 15.25 17.88 -23.36
N ARG A 107 14.18 18.05 -22.55
CA ARG A 107 14.28 18.74 -21.25
C ARG A 107 15.24 18.00 -20.31
N CYS A 108 15.11 16.67 -20.24
CA CYS A 108 16.02 15.83 -19.45
C CYS A 108 17.45 16.01 -19.88
N ALA A 109 17.74 15.94 -21.17
CA ALA A 109 19.10 16.16 -21.72
C ALA A 109 19.65 17.56 -21.39
N ALA A 110 18.80 18.59 -21.44
CA ALA A 110 19.20 19.96 -21.16
C ALA A 110 19.46 20.25 -19.68
N SER A 111 18.95 19.43 -18.76
CA SER A 111 19.03 19.66 -17.31
C SER A 111 20.44 19.49 -16.73
N ASP A 112 21.26 18.60 -17.31
CA ASP A 112 22.61 18.33 -16.82
C ASP A 112 23.51 17.90 -18.01
N PRO A 113 24.62 18.60 -18.27
CA PRO A 113 25.57 18.23 -19.33
C PRO A 113 26.24 16.87 -19.13
N ALA A 114 26.24 16.33 -17.92
CA ALA A 114 26.78 14.99 -17.63
C ALA A 114 25.84 13.85 -18.08
N ILE A 115 24.58 14.12 -18.41
CA ILE A 115 23.68 13.10 -18.96
C ILE A 115 24.17 12.69 -20.34
N GLY A 116 24.45 11.40 -20.50
CA GLY A 116 24.92 10.80 -21.77
C GLY A 116 23.84 10.02 -22.48
N THR A 117 23.07 9.20 -21.76
CA THR A 117 21.95 8.42 -22.29
C THR A 117 20.68 8.62 -21.44
N ILE A 118 19.51 8.54 -22.11
CA ILE A 118 18.20 8.70 -21.43
C ILE A 118 17.26 7.60 -21.93
N THR A 119 16.57 6.96 -21.01
CA THR A 119 15.52 5.98 -21.30
C THR A 119 14.20 6.45 -20.66
N PRO A 120 13.07 6.46 -21.40
CA PRO A 120 11.76 6.76 -20.85
C PRO A 120 11.16 5.56 -20.10
N PHE A 121 10.08 5.77 -19.35
CA PHE A 121 9.22 4.67 -18.90
C PHE A 121 8.50 3.99 -20.07
N SER A 122 8.23 2.69 -19.92
CA SER A 122 7.47 1.89 -20.87
C SER A 122 6.66 0.80 -20.18
N ASN A 123 5.73 0.20 -20.92
CA ASN A 123 5.05 -1.01 -20.46
C ASN A 123 5.98 -2.25 -20.49
N ASN A 124 7.03 -2.25 -21.31
CA ASN A 124 7.94 -3.38 -21.50
C ASN A 124 9.37 -2.89 -21.71
N ALA A 125 10.06 -2.57 -20.61
CA ALA A 125 11.41 -1.99 -20.59
C ALA A 125 12.20 -2.39 -19.34
N GLU A 126 12.12 -3.63 -18.91
CA GLU A 126 12.88 -4.16 -17.77
C GLU A 126 12.83 -3.22 -16.54
N ILE A 127 14.00 -2.61 -16.17
CA ILE A 127 14.14 -1.70 -15.05
C ILE A 127 13.41 -0.35 -15.21
N CYS A 128 12.87 -0.07 -16.39
CA CYS A 128 12.04 1.10 -16.70
C CYS A 128 10.57 0.75 -16.93
N SER A 129 10.12 -0.47 -16.52
CA SER A 129 8.77 -0.95 -16.79
C SER A 129 7.71 -0.40 -15.83
N LEU A 130 6.51 -0.09 -16.40
CA LEU A 130 5.27 0.27 -15.72
C LEU A 130 4.12 -0.63 -16.22
N PRO A 131 3.13 -0.94 -15.39
CA PRO A 131 2.98 -0.65 -13.97
C PRO A 131 3.83 -1.54 -13.05
N ARG A 132 4.20 -2.76 -13.51
CA ARG A 132 5.00 -3.72 -12.72
C ARG A 132 6.44 -3.68 -13.15
N PHE A 133 7.31 -3.51 -12.15
CA PHE A 133 8.75 -3.41 -12.31
C PHE A 133 9.36 -4.71 -12.82
N CYS A 134 10.27 -4.63 -13.79
CA CYS A 134 10.95 -5.76 -14.42
C CYS A 134 9.99 -6.81 -15.02
N GLU A 135 8.78 -6.40 -15.41
CA GLU A 135 7.82 -7.28 -16.08
C GLU A 135 7.44 -6.74 -17.46
N ASN A 136 7.13 -7.66 -18.38
CA ASN A 136 6.46 -7.30 -19.62
C ASN A 136 4.97 -7.10 -19.31
N ASN A 137 4.58 -5.84 -19.19
CA ASN A 137 3.20 -5.44 -18.92
C ASN A 137 2.45 -5.30 -20.25
N ARG A 138 1.60 -6.28 -20.56
CA ARG A 138 0.78 -6.21 -21.77
C ARG A 138 -0.07 -4.94 -21.79
N TRP A 139 0.01 -4.21 -22.88
CA TRP A 139 -0.83 -3.03 -23.14
C TRP A 139 -1.81 -3.35 -24.25
N PRO A 140 -3.12 -3.53 -23.97
CA PRO A 140 -4.10 -3.80 -25.01
C PRO A 140 -4.16 -2.65 -26.02
N ALA A 141 -4.28 -2.95 -27.31
CA ALA A 141 -4.36 -1.93 -28.36
C ALA A 141 -5.56 -0.98 -28.21
N SER A 142 -6.62 -1.42 -27.53
CA SER A 142 -7.80 -0.61 -27.22
C SER A 142 -7.60 0.33 -26.03
N ARG A 143 -6.49 0.21 -25.29
CA ARG A 143 -6.22 1.00 -24.09
C ARG A 143 -5.46 2.27 -24.47
N ASP A 144 -6.09 3.41 -24.24
CA ASP A 144 -5.45 4.71 -24.43
C ASP A 144 -4.26 4.88 -23.46
N ALA A 145 -3.14 5.40 -23.97
CA ALA A 145 -1.96 5.71 -23.19
C ALA A 145 -2.01 7.11 -22.54
N GLU A 146 -2.87 7.98 -22.99
CA GLU A 146 -2.95 9.37 -22.53
C GLU A 146 -3.13 9.50 -21.01
N PRO A 147 -3.96 8.70 -20.31
CA PRO A 147 -4.04 8.76 -18.86
C PRO A 147 -2.71 8.42 -18.16
N MET A 148 -1.87 7.54 -18.73
CA MET A 148 -0.54 7.24 -18.16
C MET A 148 0.43 8.40 -18.39
N VAL A 149 0.40 9.03 -19.56
CA VAL A 149 1.20 10.24 -19.86
C VAL A 149 0.86 11.34 -18.84
N GLN A 150 -0.42 11.66 -18.69
CA GLN A 150 -0.87 12.67 -17.72
C GLN A 150 -0.51 12.31 -16.27
N ALA A 151 -0.56 11.02 -15.94
CA ALA A 151 -0.18 10.56 -14.60
C ALA A 151 1.31 10.78 -14.32
N LEU A 152 2.16 10.47 -15.29
CA LEU A 152 3.60 10.73 -15.20
C LEU A 152 3.88 12.24 -15.11
N GLU A 153 3.26 13.06 -15.95
CA GLU A 153 3.39 14.53 -15.88
C GLU A 153 2.99 15.08 -14.50
N ARG A 154 1.93 14.52 -13.87
CA ARG A 154 1.50 14.93 -12.53
C ARG A 154 2.40 14.44 -11.41
N ALA A 155 3.06 13.29 -11.60
CA ALA A 155 3.93 12.67 -10.60
C ALA A 155 5.38 13.13 -10.71
N ALA A 156 5.81 13.61 -11.86
CA ALA A 156 7.19 13.95 -12.13
C ALA A 156 7.70 15.08 -11.24
N VAL A 157 8.89 14.88 -10.73
CA VAL A 157 9.76 15.90 -10.16
C VAL A 157 11.09 15.72 -10.88
N PRO A 158 11.53 16.65 -11.72
CA PRO A 158 12.62 16.42 -12.67
C PRO A 158 13.95 16.16 -11.96
N THR A 159 14.05 14.97 -11.40
CA THR A 159 15.23 14.47 -10.67
C THR A 159 16.13 13.64 -11.58
N TYR A 160 15.55 13.07 -12.64
CA TYR A 160 16.22 12.22 -13.64
C TYR A 160 17.18 11.22 -12.98
N PRO A 161 16.63 10.19 -12.28
CA PRO A 161 17.43 9.27 -11.48
C PRO A 161 18.36 8.45 -12.36
N ASP A 162 19.55 8.14 -11.83
CA ASP A 162 20.53 7.33 -12.52
C ASP A 162 20.05 5.91 -12.73
N LEU A 163 20.42 5.32 -13.86
CA LEU A 163 20.24 3.93 -14.22
C LEU A 163 21.59 3.23 -14.32
N PRO A 164 21.71 1.94 -13.96
CA PRO A 164 22.92 1.18 -14.23
C PRO A 164 23.17 1.00 -15.72
N THR A 165 22.11 0.98 -16.51
CA THR A 165 22.10 0.85 -17.98
C THR A 165 20.84 1.45 -18.56
N GLY A 166 20.86 1.93 -19.80
CA GLY A 166 19.67 2.23 -20.58
C GLY A 166 19.00 0.95 -21.12
N VAL A 167 17.83 1.10 -21.74
CA VAL A 167 17.13 0.00 -22.42
C VAL A 167 16.90 0.38 -23.89
N GLY A 168 17.30 -0.48 -24.80
CA GLY A 168 17.48 -0.19 -26.22
C GLY A 168 16.20 0.08 -27.03
N PHE A 169 14.99 -0.14 -26.47
CA PHE A 169 13.73 0.09 -27.18
C PHE A 169 13.51 1.57 -27.57
N CYS A 170 13.98 2.49 -26.72
CA CYS A 170 13.99 3.94 -26.91
C CYS A 170 15.14 4.53 -26.13
N LEU A 171 16.24 4.83 -26.79
CA LEU A 171 17.47 5.30 -26.17
C LEU A 171 17.89 6.63 -26.78
N TYR A 172 17.79 7.72 -26.01
CA TYR A 172 18.37 9.00 -26.36
C TYR A 172 19.86 8.98 -26.05
N ILE A 173 20.66 9.43 -27.01
CA ILE A 173 22.14 9.46 -26.91
C ILE A 173 22.61 10.86 -27.26
N ARG A 174 23.30 11.50 -26.34
CA ARG A 174 23.86 12.82 -26.57
C ARG A 174 24.96 12.77 -27.63
N ARG A 175 24.96 13.71 -28.56
CA ARG A 175 26.00 13.80 -29.60
C ARG A 175 27.39 13.90 -29.02
N ALA A 176 27.59 14.65 -27.94
CA ALA A 176 28.85 14.77 -27.24
C ALA A 176 29.40 13.41 -26.72
N LEU A 177 28.50 12.53 -26.23
CA LEU A 177 28.86 11.18 -25.83
C LEU A 177 29.35 10.36 -27.01
N ILE A 178 28.60 10.39 -28.17
CA ILE A 178 29.04 9.69 -29.39
C ILE A 178 30.42 10.14 -29.84
N GLY A 179 30.67 11.45 -29.77
CA GLY A 179 32.01 12.02 -30.10
C GLY A 179 33.12 11.57 -29.14
N ALA A 180 32.81 11.36 -27.87
CA ALA A 180 33.75 11.00 -26.85
C ALA A 180 34.15 9.51 -26.85
N ILE A 181 33.14 8.60 -27.00
CA ILE A 181 33.35 7.15 -26.82
C ILE A 181 32.93 6.28 -28.03
N GLY A 182 32.49 6.89 -29.11
CA GLY A 182 31.87 6.17 -30.24
C GLY A 182 30.46 5.66 -29.93
N LEU A 183 29.92 4.87 -30.84
CA LEU A 183 28.58 4.28 -30.73
C LEU A 183 28.69 2.78 -30.37
N PHE A 184 27.86 1.94 -30.95
CA PHE A 184 27.83 0.51 -30.69
C PHE A 184 29.02 -0.22 -31.28
N ASP A 185 29.61 -1.15 -30.50
CA ASP A 185 30.74 -1.97 -30.98
C ASP A 185 30.20 -3.08 -31.90
N PRO A 186 30.72 -3.21 -33.13
CA PRO A 186 30.33 -4.26 -34.09
C PRO A 186 30.44 -5.70 -33.57
N VAL A 187 31.19 -5.93 -32.50
CA VAL A 187 31.36 -7.27 -31.89
C VAL A 187 30.07 -7.88 -31.45
N PHE A 188 29.04 -7.07 -31.11
CA PHE A 188 27.71 -7.53 -30.70
C PHE A 188 26.84 -8.00 -31.89
N GLY A 189 27.21 -7.70 -33.11
CA GLY A 189 26.63 -8.28 -34.33
C GLY A 189 25.13 -8.03 -34.49
N LEU A 190 24.32 -9.10 -34.37
CA LEU A 190 22.86 -9.01 -34.57
C LEU A 190 22.11 -8.31 -33.43
N GLY A 191 22.77 -7.92 -32.37
CA GLY A 191 22.17 -7.24 -31.23
C GLY A 191 22.29 -8.01 -29.91
N TYR A 192 21.68 -7.48 -28.84
CA TYR A 192 21.75 -7.87 -27.42
C TYR A 192 23.09 -7.55 -26.74
N GLY A 193 23.07 -6.51 -25.91
CA GLY A 193 24.17 -6.09 -25.06
C GLY A 193 25.00 -4.90 -25.60
N GLU A 194 24.75 -4.46 -26.84
CA GLU A 194 25.40 -3.28 -27.42
C GLU A 194 25.04 -1.98 -26.72
N GLU A 195 23.77 -1.82 -26.31
CA GLU A 195 23.32 -0.68 -25.53
C GLU A 195 23.87 -0.72 -24.09
N ASN A 196 23.97 -1.92 -23.52
CA ASN A 196 24.54 -2.11 -22.20
C ASN A 196 26.04 -1.77 -22.20
N ASP A 197 26.81 -2.23 -23.21
CA ASP A 197 28.21 -1.85 -23.39
C ASP A 197 28.38 -0.33 -23.57
N LEU A 198 27.53 0.31 -24.40
CA LEU A 198 27.54 1.76 -24.55
C LEU A 198 27.32 2.48 -23.21
N CYS A 199 26.32 2.06 -22.43
CA CYS A 199 26.01 2.66 -21.14
C CYS A 199 27.16 2.46 -20.13
N MET A 200 27.78 1.30 -20.11
CA MET A 200 28.96 1.03 -19.25
C MET A 200 30.15 1.89 -19.66
N ARG A 201 30.42 2.06 -20.96
CA ARG A 201 31.49 2.97 -21.46
C ARG A 201 31.15 4.43 -21.16
N ALA A 202 29.88 4.83 -21.27
CA ALA A 202 29.42 6.16 -20.90
C ALA A 202 29.69 6.46 -19.42
N ALA A 203 29.33 5.53 -18.52
CA ALA A 203 29.59 5.66 -17.09
C ALA A 203 31.10 5.74 -16.78
N ALA A 204 31.92 4.92 -17.45
CA ALA A 204 33.36 4.96 -17.31
C ALA A 204 33.97 6.28 -17.80
N ALA A 205 33.35 6.95 -18.78
CA ALA A 205 33.73 8.26 -19.27
C ALA A 205 33.15 9.44 -18.44
N GLY A 206 32.45 9.17 -17.33
CA GLY A 206 31.88 10.17 -16.43
C GLY A 206 30.51 10.69 -16.84
N TYR A 207 29.86 10.07 -17.82
CA TYR A 207 28.49 10.40 -18.19
C TYR A 207 27.47 9.59 -17.35
N ARG A 208 26.27 10.16 -17.20
CA ARG A 208 25.14 9.56 -16.53
C ARG A 208 24.21 8.85 -17.53
N ASN A 209 23.75 7.67 -17.19
CA ASN A 209 22.59 7.03 -17.82
C ASN A 209 21.38 7.31 -16.93
N VAL A 210 20.29 7.89 -17.44
CA VAL A 210 19.18 8.35 -16.60
C VAL A 210 17.81 7.87 -17.10
N LEU A 211 16.87 7.79 -16.18
CA LEU A 211 15.45 7.63 -16.48
C LEU A 211 14.83 9.01 -16.72
N CYS A 212 14.07 9.16 -17.83
CA CYS A 212 13.17 10.28 -18.05
C CYS A 212 11.81 9.94 -17.45
N GLU A 213 11.53 10.44 -16.25
CA GLU A 213 10.38 10.04 -15.43
C GLU A 213 9.05 10.63 -15.90
N ASP A 214 9.07 11.64 -16.78
CA ASP A 214 7.90 12.29 -17.37
C ASP A 214 7.62 11.91 -18.82
N ALA A 215 8.33 10.89 -19.36
CA ALA A 215 8.13 10.35 -20.68
C ALA A 215 7.63 8.90 -20.64
N PHE A 216 6.67 8.56 -21.51
CA PHE A 216 6.16 7.21 -21.68
C PHE A 216 6.15 6.81 -23.17
N VAL A 217 6.75 5.66 -23.47
CA VAL A 217 6.77 5.10 -24.83
C VAL A 217 6.33 3.65 -24.75
N LEU A 218 5.30 3.27 -25.49
CA LEU A 218 4.84 1.90 -25.57
C LEU A 218 5.83 1.04 -26.36
N HIS A 219 6.14 -0.15 -25.84
CA HIS A 219 6.96 -1.16 -26.51
C HIS A 219 6.15 -2.44 -26.65
N LEU A 220 5.76 -2.76 -27.87
CA LEU A 220 4.85 -3.88 -28.15
C LEU A 220 5.54 -5.22 -27.99
N GLY A 221 6.82 -5.29 -28.35
CA GLY A 221 7.72 -6.43 -28.14
C GLY A 221 7.34 -7.71 -28.89
N GLY A 222 8.33 -8.43 -29.36
CA GLY A 222 8.15 -9.83 -29.75
C GLY A 222 8.16 -10.19 -31.22
N SER A 223 8.31 -9.23 -32.15
CA SER A 223 8.12 -9.52 -33.59
C SER A 223 9.39 -9.95 -34.35
N SER A 224 10.61 -9.70 -33.82
CA SER A 224 11.79 -9.64 -34.73
C SER A 224 12.78 -10.82 -34.65
N PHE A 225 12.74 -11.71 -33.62
CA PHE A 225 13.77 -12.75 -33.45
C PHE A 225 13.20 -14.11 -33.02
N GLY A 226 13.41 -15.15 -33.88
CA GLY A 226 13.04 -16.55 -33.64
C GLY A 226 14.01 -17.33 -32.72
N ASP A 227 14.08 -18.67 -32.90
CA ASP A 227 14.77 -19.65 -32.03
C ASP A 227 16.28 -19.40 -31.78
N LYS A 228 16.95 -18.59 -32.59
CA LYS A 228 18.40 -18.23 -32.43
C LYS A 228 18.67 -17.18 -31.34
N ARG A 229 17.64 -16.66 -30.73
CA ARG A 229 17.71 -15.53 -29.76
C ARG A 229 18.54 -15.87 -28.50
N ALA A 230 18.38 -17.06 -27.97
CA ALA A 230 19.00 -17.47 -26.72
C ALA A 230 20.54 -17.60 -26.83
N ASP A 231 21.03 -18.23 -27.88
CA ASP A 231 22.47 -18.46 -28.09
C ASP A 231 23.22 -17.13 -28.32
N LEU A 232 22.60 -16.23 -29.08
CA LEU A 232 23.16 -14.89 -29.35
C LEU A 232 23.24 -14.06 -28.07
N ALA A 233 22.17 -14.03 -27.29
CA ALA A 233 22.13 -13.31 -26.00
C ALA A 233 23.17 -13.87 -25.02
N GLU A 234 23.33 -15.19 -24.94
CA GLU A 234 24.35 -15.82 -24.07
C GLU A 234 25.77 -15.46 -24.51
N ARG A 235 26.06 -15.53 -25.82
CA ARG A 235 27.35 -15.15 -26.36
C ARG A 235 27.68 -13.67 -26.03
N ASN A 236 26.74 -12.78 -26.29
CA ASN A 236 26.94 -11.35 -26.13
C ASN A 236 27.01 -10.94 -24.66
N MET A 237 26.29 -11.63 -23.80
CA MET A 237 26.42 -11.45 -22.34
C MET A 237 27.83 -11.83 -21.86
N ARG A 238 28.45 -12.89 -22.40
CA ARG A 238 29.85 -13.20 -22.05
C ARG A 238 30.79 -12.09 -22.47
N ILE A 239 30.65 -11.56 -23.70
CA ILE A 239 31.46 -10.43 -24.18
C ILE A 239 31.30 -9.21 -23.27
N LEU A 240 30.04 -8.90 -22.89
CA LEU A 240 29.74 -7.79 -22.00
C LEU A 240 30.39 -7.97 -20.62
N LEU A 241 30.32 -9.16 -20.04
CA LEU A 241 30.90 -9.44 -18.72
C LEU A 241 32.45 -9.50 -18.73
N ASP A 242 33.04 -9.94 -19.81
CA ASP A 242 34.52 -9.90 -19.99
C ASP A 242 35.01 -8.47 -20.00
N ARG A 243 34.24 -7.54 -20.57
CA ARG A 243 34.56 -6.10 -20.63
C ARG A 243 34.19 -5.33 -19.37
N HIS A 244 33.06 -5.67 -18.81
CA HIS A 244 32.39 -4.97 -17.68
C HIS A 244 32.00 -5.96 -16.57
N PRO A 245 32.98 -6.52 -15.83
CA PRO A 245 32.70 -7.55 -14.81
C PRO A 245 31.69 -7.12 -13.73
N GLN A 246 31.58 -5.81 -13.46
CA GLN A 246 30.69 -5.22 -12.46
C GLN A 246 29.23 -5.10 -12.93
N TYR A 247 28.93 -5.29 -14.22
CA TYR A 247 27.62 -5.01 -14.82
C TYR A 247 26.46 -5.72 -14.10
N LEU A 248 26.56 -7.04 -13.95
CA LEU A 248 25.49 -7.81 -13.32
C LEU A 248 25.26 -7.45 -11.84
N ASP A 249 26.32 -7.11 -11.12
CA ASP A 249 26.22 -6.75 -9.72
C ASP A 249 25.55 -5.38 -9.56
N GLN A 250 25.85 -4.42 -10.45
CA GLN A 250 25.18 -3.11 -10.47
C GLN A 250 23.69 -3.24 -10.82
N VAL A 251 23.35 -4.02 -11.86
CA VAL A 251 21.94 -4.25 -12.25
C VAL A 251 21.17 -4.97 -11.13
N ARG A 252 21.75 -5.98 -10.49
CA ARG A 252 21.13 -6.70 -9.36
C ARG A 252 20.92 -5.80 -8.16
N ALA A 253 21.90 -4.98 -7.81
CA ALA A 253 21.79 -4.01 -6.72
C ALA A 253 20.65 -3.02 -6.98
N TYR A 254 20.54 -2.52 -8.21
CA TYR A 254 19.45 -1.63 -8.63
C TYR A 254 18.08 -2.32 -8.54
N ILE A 255 17.94 -3.53 -9.08
CA ILE A 255 16.69 -4.29 -9.03
C ILE A 255 16.28 -4.60 -7.58
N THR A 256 17.25 -4.93 -6.72
CA THR A 256 16.99 -5.23 -5.30
C THR A 256 16.56 -3.99 -4.52
N ALA A 257 17.21 -2.86 -4.78
CA ALA A 257 16.89 -1.59 -4.13
C ALA A 257 15.60 -0.95 -4.65
N ASP A 258 15.26 -1.21 -5.92
CA ASP A 258 14.12 -0.60 -6.64
C ASP A 258 13.96 0.91 -6.35
N PRO A 259 14.98 1.73 -6.62
CA PRO A 259 15.02 3.13 -6.18
C PRO A 259 13.98 4.02 -6.86
N VAL A 260 13.44 3.59 -8.00
CA VAL A 260 12.38 4.31 -8.72
C VAL A 260 10.96 3.88 -8.30
N ARG A 261 10.85 2.99 -7.33
CA ARG A 261 9.56 2.55 -6.79
C ARG A 261 8.67 3.70 -6.34
N PRO A 262 9.15 4.71 -5.57
CA PRO A 262 8.29 5.84 -5.17
C PRO A 262 7.75 6.65 -6.35
N LEU A 263 8.55 6.89 -7.38
CA LEU A 263 8.12 7.55 -8.62
C LEU A 263 7.02 6.75 -9.33
N ARG A 264 7.23 5.44 -9.46
CA ARG A 264 6.25 4.50 -10.05
C ARG A 264 4.95 4.47 -9.25
N GLU A 265 5.03 4.39 -7.93
CA GLU A 265 3.86 4.34 -7.03
C GLU A 265 3.04 5.62 -7.12
N LEU A 266 3.69 6.79 -7.15
CA LEU A 266 3.00 8.07 -7.31
C LEU A 266 2.35 8.19 -8.70
N ALA A 267 3.06 7.80 -9.76
CA ALA A 267 2.49 7.79 -11.11
C ALA A 267 1.28 6.86 -11.22
N LEU A 268 1.34 5.67 -10.64
CA LEU A 268 0.22 4.73 -10.62
C LEU A 268 -0.97 5.21 -9.79
N SER A 269 -0.72 5.93 -8.69
CA SER A 269 -1.78 6.61 -7.92
C SER A 269 -2.52 7.63 -8.81
N GLN A 270 -1.77 8.49 -9.52
CA GLN A 270 -2.35 9.47 -10.46
C GLN A 270 -3.04 8.80 -11.65
N TYR A 271 -2.47 7.71 -12.17
CA TYR A 271 -3.07 6.96 -13.28
C TYR A 271 -4.46 6.40 -12.92
N ARG A 272 -4.61 5.83 -11.72
CA ARG A 272 -5.92 5.37 -11.24
C ARG A 272 -6.92 6.50 -11.11
N LEU A 273 -6.47 7.65 -10.58
CA LEU A 273 -7.33 8.82 -10.46
C LEU A 273 -7.90 9.28 -11.81
N LEU A 274 -7.12 9.10 -12.89
CA LEU A 274 -7.51 9.49 -14.25
C LEU A 274 -8.31 8.42 -14.98
N SER A 275 -8.02 7.14 -14.74
CA SER A 275 -8.60 6.01 -15.49
C SER A 275 -9.80 5.36 -14.79
N GLU A 276 -9.96 5.54 -13.49
CA GLU A 276 -11.02 4.95 -12.69
C GLU A 276 -11.93 6.04 -12.10
N PRO A 277 -13.08 6.33 -12.73
CA PRO A 277 -13.97 7.44 -12.30
C PRO A 277 -14.83 7.06 -11.10
N VAL A 278 -14.22 6.48 -10.04
CA VAL A 278 -14.90 6.18 -8.77
C VAL A 278 -14.56 7.24 -7.71
N PRO A 279 -15.52 7.62 -6.84
CA PRO A 279 -15.27 8.62 -5.81
C PRO A 279 -14.22 8.18 -4.79
N GLY A 280 -13.45 9.16 -4.26
CA GLY A 280 -12.46 8.95 -3.21
C GLY A 280 -13.04 9.20 -1.82
N VAL A 281 -12.83 8.27 -0.88
CA VAL A 281 -13.22 8.40 0.53
C VAL A 281 -11.98 8.37 1.42
N LEU A 282 -11.80 9.43 2.22
CA LEU A 282 -10.77 9.50 3.24
C LEU A 282 -11.33 9.10 4.59
N HIS A 283 -10.88 7.99 5.15
CA HIS A 283 -11.18 7.57 6.51
C HIS A 283 -10.15 8.13 7.48
N MET A 284 -10.58 8.70 8.59
CA MET A 284 -9.70 9.25 9.62
C MET A 284 -9.90 8.50 10.93
N ILE A 285 -8.80 7.95 11.47
CA ILE A 285 -8.76 7.22 12.74
C ILE A 285 -7.60 7.70 13.63
N HIS A 286 -7.66 7.34 14.92
CA HIS A 286 -6.51 7.49 15.83
C HIS A 286 -5.48 6.36 15.66
N GLY A 287 -4.27 6.57 16.18
CA GLY A 287 -3.15 5.61 16.10
C GLY A 287 -3.14 4.49 17.17
N HIS A 288 -4.24 4.29 17.94
CA HIS A 288 -4.26 3.31 19.03
C HIS A 288 -4.68 1.89 18.63
N GLY A 289 -5.09 1.71 17.36
CA GLY A 289 -5.58 0.42 16.88
C GLY A 289 -6.96 0.04 17.46
N GLY A 290 -7.22 -1.26 17.56
CA GLY A 290 -8.44 -1.79 18.19
C GLY A 290 -9.64 -1.92 17.25
N GLY A 291 -10.86 -1.92 17.84
CA GLY A 291 -12.11 -2.17 17.12
C GLY A 291 -12.43 -1.16 16.02
N THR A 292 -12.03 0.11 16.20
CA THR A 292 -12.22 1.17 15.20
C THR A 292 -11.41 0.89 13.94
N GLU A 293 -10.14 0.60 14.08
CA GLU A 293 -9.26 0.25 12.94
C GLU A 293 -9.75 -1.02 12.23
N TYR A 294 -10.16 -2.04 13.01
CA TYR A 294 -10.73 -3.26 12.47
C TYR A 294 -11.97 -2.97 11.59
N HIS A 295 -12.92 -2.19 12.12
CA HIS A 295 -14.12 -1.79 11.39
C HIS A 295 -13.77 -1.07 10.07
N VAL A 296 -12.87 -0.08 10.13
CA VAL A 296 -12.54 0.73 8.96
C VAL A 296 -11.84 -0.11 7.89
N ARG A 297 -10.86 -0.94 8.26
CA ARG A 297 -10.16 -1.82 7.32
C ARG A 297 -11.12 -2.84 6.68
N ALA A 298 -12.08 -3.38 7.45
CA ALA A 298 -13.10 -4.28 6.93
C ALA A 298 -14.04 -3.57 5.93
N LEU A 299 -14.47 -2.36 6.24
CA LEU A 299 -15.30 -1.52 5.36
C LEU A 299 -14.56 -1.21 4.05
N ILE A 300 -13.30 -0.79 4.14
CA ILE A 300 -12.43 -0.52 2.98
C ILE A 300 -12.33 -1.76 2.08
N ALA A 301 -11.96 -2.90 2.65
CA ALA A 301 -11.80 -4.14 1.90
C ALA A 301 -13.10 -4.59 1.20
N ALA A 302 -14.25 -4.39 1.84
CA ALA A 302 -15.54 -4.80 1.30
C ALA A 302 -16.13 -3.82 0.27
N SER A 303 -15.63 -2.58 0.19
CA SER A 303 -16.17 -1.54 -0.71
C SER A 303 -15.16 -1.00 -1.74
N CYS A 304 -13.97 -1.57 -1.84
CA CYS A 304 -12.89 -1.11 -2.73
C CYS A 304 -13.22 -1.14 -4.24
N THR A 305 -14.26 -1.85 -4.66
CA THR A 305 -14.75 -1.82 -6.05
C THR A 305 -15.70 -0.65 -6.33
N ALA A 306 -16.30 -0.07 -5.30
CA ALA A 306 -17.27 1.02 -5.43
C ALA A 306 -16.64 2.41 -5.18
N PHE A 307 -15.55 2.47 -4.42
CA PHE A 307 -14.87 3.69 -4.01
C PHE A 307 -13.35 3.47 -3.99
N ARG A 308 -12.58 4.54 -4.23
CA ARG A 308 -11.17 4.60 -3.82
C ARG A 308 -11.11 4.95 -2.34
N HIS A 309 -10.37 4.16 -1.58
CA HIS A 309 -10.26 4.39 -0.15
C HIS A 309 -8.87 4.83 0.25
N TYR A 310 -8.85 5.80 1.14
CA TYR A 310 -7.67 6.30 1.82
C TYR A 310 -7.90 6.21 3.33
N LEU A 311 -6.89 5.78 4.06
CA LEU A 311 -6.92 5.72 5.52
C LEU A 311 -5.84 6.62 6.08
N VAL A 312 -6.23 7.60 6.89
CA VAL A 312 -5.30 8.45 7.64
C VAL A 312 -5.29 8.04 9.10
N ILE A 313 -4.09 7.73 9.60
CA ILE A 313 -3.79 7.64 11.01
C ILE A 313 -3.12 8.97 11.38
N ALA A 314 -3.86 9.83 12.09
CA ALA A 314 -3.42 11.18 12.43
C ALA A 314 -2.84 11.22 13.85
N VAL A 315 -1.59 11.65 13.98
CA VAL A 315 -0.92 11.90 15.27
C VAL A 315 -0.33 13.32 15.25
N GLY A 316 -1.10 14.28 15.76
CA GLY A 316 -0.68 15.68 15.74
C GLY A 316 -0.53 16.24 14.32
N ASP A 317 0.68 16.71 13.99
CA ASP A 317 1.04 17.24 12.68
C ASP A 317 1.55 16.15 11.70
N GLU A 318 1.70 14.91 12.18
CA GLU A 318 2.18 13.77 11.38
C GLU A 318 1.00 12.91 10.93
N TRP A 319 0.93 12.63 9.63
CA TRP A 319 -0.12 11.84 9.02
C TRP A 319 0.47 10.67 8.25
N GLN A 320 0.08 9.47 8.63
CA GLN A 320 0.29 8.30 7.80
C GLN A 320 -0.95 8.09 6.93
N LEU A 321 -0.82 8.34 5.63
CA LEU A 321 -1.88 8.15 4.64
C LEU A 321 -1.65 6.84 3.91
N GLU A 322 -2.57 5.90 4.05
CA GLU A 322 -2.61 4.66 3.27
C GLU A 322 -3.57 4.84 2.08
N GLU A 323 -3.08 4.62 0.87
CA GLU A 323 -3.90 4.48 -0.34
C GLU A 323 -4.19 3.00 -0.55
N HIS A 324 -5.45 2.60 -0.41
CA HIS A 324 -5.89 1.22 -0.63
C HIS A 324 -6.31 1.01 -2.07
N ALA A 325 -5.60 0.13 -2.76
CA ALA A 325 -5.89 -0.24 -4.13
C ALA A 325 -6.03 -1.77 -4.25
N SER A 326 -6.64 -2.23 -5.33
CA SER A 326 -6.89 -3.66 -5.57
C SER A 326 -5.61 -4.52 -5.65
N ASP A 327 -4.48 -3.91 -6.03
CA ASP A 327 -3.19 -4.58 -6.24
C ASP A 327 -2.18 -4.37 -5.11
N ALA A 328 -2.30 -3.26 -4.35
CA ALA A 328 -1.38 -2.92 -3.27
C ALA A 328 -1.94 -1.84 -2.34
N THR A 329 -1.41 -1.77 -1.13
CA THR A 329 -1.55 -0.60 -0.25
C THR A 329 -0.27 0.21 -0.32
N ARG A 330 -0.39 1.54 -0.51
CA ARG A 330 0.73 2.48 -0.50
C ARG A 330 0.62 3.36 0.72
N THR A 331 1.73 3.61 1.36
CA THR A 331 1.79 4.43 2.57
C THR A 331 2.63 5.67 2.32
N TYR A 332 2.09 6.83 2.66
CA TYR A 332 2.72 8.14 2.59
C TYR A 332 2.82 8.71 4.00
N ASP A 333 4.02 9.07 4.44
CA ASP A 333 4.25 9.69 5.73
C ASP A 333 4.35 11.22 5.53
N PHE A 334 3.23 11.91 5.70
CA PHE A 334 3.14 13.36 5.54
C PHE A 334 3.35 14.08 6.86
N SER A 335 4.13 15.18 6.82
CA SER A 335 4.21 16.17 7.89
C SER A 335 3.62 17.48 7.42
N ARG A 336 2.76 18.10 8.24
CA ARG A 336 2.30 19.46 7.99
C ARG A 336 3.45 20.44 8.22
N LEU A 337 3.66 21.36 7.30
CA LEU A 337 4.76 22.33 7.41
C LEU A 337 4.50 23.35 8.53
N PRO A 338 5.54 23.83 9.21
CA PRO A 338 5.40 24.91 10.19
C PRO A 338 4.74 26.14 9.57
N GLY A 339 3.65 26.62 10.19
CA GLY A 339 2.89 27.76 9.70
C GLY A 339 1.90 27.48 8.56
N GLU A 340 1.87 26.27 7.99
CA GLU A 340 0.89 25.88 6.98
C GLU A 340 -0.51 25.79 7.63
N PRO A 341 -1.54 26.48 7.09
CA PRO A 341 -2.90 26.33 7.58
C PRO A 341 -3.41 24.90 7.42
N TRP A 342 -4.19 24.40 8.38
CA TRP A 342 -4.81 23.08 8.31
C TRP A 342 -5.76 22.94 7.11
N SER A 343 -6.45 24.05 6.74
CA SER A 343 -7.31 24.11 5.56
C SER A 343 -6.54 23.79 4.28
N ASP A 344 -5.36 24.39 4.11
CA ASP A 344 -4.54 24.24 2.91
C ASP A 344 -3.92 22.85 2.83
N PHE A 345 -3.44 22.34 3.98
CA PHE A 345 -2.89 20.99 4.08
C PHE A 345 -3.95 19.92 3.74
N LEU A 346 -5.14 20.01 4.35
CA LEU A 346 -6.25 19.08 4.10
C LEU A 346 -6.74 19.18 2.65
N ALA A 347 -6.99 20.40 2.16
CA ALA A 347 -7.44 20.62 0.80
C ALA A 347 -6.41 20.15 -0.24
N GLY A 348 -5.12 20.37 0.03
CA GLY A 348 -4.03 19.91 -0.82
C GLY A 348 -3.93 18.37 -0.91
N ILE A 349 -4.11 17.66 0.20
CA ILE A 349 -4.22 16.19 0.23
C ILE A 349 -5.45 15.76 -0.59
N CYS A 350 -6.61 16.33 -0.33
CA CYS A 350 -7.84 15.94 -1.00
C CYS A 350 -7.77 16.18 -2.52
N ALA A 351 -7.19 17.29 -2.95
CA ALA A 351 -6.99 17.59 -4.37
C ALA A 351 -6.02 16.62 -5.04
N ARG A 352 -4.90 16.29 -4.39
CA ARG A 352 -3.87 15.37 -4.93
C ARG A 352 -4.40 13.96 -5.14
N PHE A 353 -5.14 13.46 -4.16
CA PHE A 353 -5.63 12.08 -4.15
C PHE A 353 -7.08 11.93 -4.64
N GLY A 354 -7.72 13.02 -5.06
CA GLY A 354 -9.09 12.98 -5.57
C GLY A 354 -10.09 12.50 -4.54
N ILE A 355 -10.00 13.02 -3.31
CA ILE A 355 -10.91 12.70 -2.21
C ILE A 355 -12.19 13.53 -2.34
N ASP A 356 -13.33 12.88 -2.32
CA ASP A 356 -14.67 13.47 -2.47
C ASP A 356 -15.47 13.49 -1.17
N LEU A 357 -15.07 12.65 -0.22
CA LEU A 357 -15.76 12.46 1.05
C LEU A 357 -14.75 12.18 2.15
N ILE A 358 -14.96 12.76 3.33
CA ILE A 358 -14.19 12.44 4.53
C ILE A 358 -15.12 11.70 5.51
N HIS A 359 -14.68 10.53 5.97
CA HIS A 359 -15.40 9.78 7.01
C HIS A 359 -14.56 9.73 8.29
N LEU A 360 -15.03 10.45 9.30
CA LEU A 360 -14.41 10.50 10.61
C LEU A 360 -14.86 9.30 11.44
N HIS A 361 -13.93 8.52 11.94
CA HIS A 361 -14.21 7.37 12.81
C HIS A 361 -13.78 7.63 14.26
N ASN A 362 -12.82 8.52 14.44
CA ASN A 362 -12.42 9.00 15.74
C ASN A 362 -11.69 10.33 15.58
N ILE A 363 -11.93 11.26 16.49
CA ILE A 363 -11.33 12.58 16.49
C ILE A 363 -10.48 12.87 17.72
N SER A 364 -10.25 11.86 18.59
CA SER A 364 -9.32 11.98 19.70
C SER A 364 -7.90 12.14 19.16
N GLY A 365 -7.18 13.13 19.68
CA GLY A 365 -5.84 13.47 19.19
C GLY A 365 -5.78 14.40 17.97
N CYS A 366 -6.91 14.70 17.32
CA CYS A 366 -6.96 15.72 16.28
C CYS A 366 -6.72 17.12 16.85
N ARG A 367 -5.91 17.91 16.14
CA ARG A 367 -5.69 19.32 16.48
C ARG A 367 -6.95 20.15 16.23
N ASP A 368 -7.19 21.18 17.05
CA ASP A 368 -8.35 22.06 16.90
C ASP A 368 -8.42 22.73 15.53
N GLY A 369 -7.28 23.13 14.98
CA GLY A 369 -7.21 23.69 13.63
C GLY A 369 -7.65 22.73 12.53
N LEU A 370 -7.41 21.40 12.69
CA LEU A 370 -7.93 20.38 11.76
C LEU A 370 -9.45 20.28 11.83
N LEU A 371 -10.04 20.30 13.03
CA LEU A 371 -11.50 20.27 13.19
C LEU A 371 -12.18 21.52 12.60
N GLN A 372 -11.55 22.69 12.73
CA GLN A 372 -12.01 23.91 12.06
C GLN A 372 -11.88 23.80 10.54
N ALA A 373 -10.76 23.24 10.04
CA ALA A 373 -10.57 23.02 8.61
C ALA A 373 -11.62 22.07 8.02
N LEU A 374 -11.98 20.99 8.73
CA LEU A 374 -13.06 20.09 8.34
C LEU A 374 -14.40 20.83 8.23
N SER A 375 -14.73 21.67 9.22
CA SER A 375 -15.96 22.45 9.25
C SER A 375 -16.03 23.52 8.15
N SER A 376 -14.89 24.03 7.68
CA SER A 376 -14.81 25.02 6.62
C SER A 376 -14.52 24.44 5.23
N ALA A 377 -14.24 23.14 5.14
CA ALA A 377 -13.94 22.46 3.87
C ALA A 377 -15.21 22.35 3.01
N GLU A 378 -15.04 22.57 1.70
CA GLU A 378 -16.12 22.34 0.73
C GLU A 378 -16.35 20.82 0.43
N ILE A 379 -15.59 19.94 1.10
CA ILE A 379 -15.70 18.49 0.97
C ILE A 379 -16.64 17.98 2.06
N PRO A 380 -17.72 17.25 1.71
CA PRO A 380 -18.62 16.71 2.69
C PRO A 380 -17.89 15.74 3.62
N TYR A 381 -18.24 15.76 4.91
CA TYR A 381 -17.76 14.79 5.86
C TYR A 381 -18.88 14.18 6.68
N GLY A 382 -18.68 12.96 7.15
CA GLY A 382 -19.57 12.30 8.09
C GLY A 382 -18.82 11.72 9.27
N TYR A 383 -19.56 11.26 10.28
CA TYR A 383 -18.97 10.75 11.51
C TYR A 383 -19.64 9.44 11.96
N THR A 384 -18.81 8.44 12.29
CA THR A 384 -19.27 7.22 12.97
C THR A 384 -18.83 7.25 14.42
N VAL A 385 -19.76 7.05 15.32
CA VAL A 385 -19.56 7.02 16.77
C VAL A 385 -18.90 5.69 17.17
N HIS A 386 -17.60 5.70 17.47
CA HIS A 386 -16.92 4.53 18.03
C HIS A 386 -16.69 4.62 19.53
N ASP A 387 -16.64 5.83 20.05
CA ASP A 387 -16.49 6.16 21.47
C ASP A 387 -17.32 7.37 21.86
N LEU A 388 -17.21 7.82 23.10
CA LEU A 388 -18.01 8.91 23.66
C LEU A 388 -17.24 10.24 23.73
N ASN A 389 -16.20 10.38 22.92
CA ASN A 389 -15.36 11.59 22.85
C ASN A 389 -16.18 12.87 22.57
N PHE A 390 -17.22 12.75 21.75
CA PHE A 390 -18.10 13.87 21.40
C PHE A 390 -18.77 14.51 22.62
N ALA A 391 -18.96 13.78 23.71
CA ALA A 391 -19.68 14.26 24.90
C ALA A 391 -18.76 14.51 26.10
N CYS A 392 -17.65 13.75 26.21
CA CYS A 392 -16.73 13.82 27.34
C CYS A 392 -15.28 13.51 26.92
N PRO A 393 -14.28 14.28 27.36
CA PRO A 393 -12.88 14.05 27.06
C PRO A 393 -12.33 12.75 27.63
N THR A 394 -12.98 12.17 28.66
CA THR A 394 -12.58 10.85 29.22
C THR A 394 -12.91 9.68 28.30
N ILE A 395 -13.66 9.90 27.24
CA ILE A 395 -14.13 8.93 26.23
C ILE A 395 -14.92 7.74 26.75
N THR A 396 -14.78 7.37 28.02
CA THR A 396 -15.37 6.17 28.65
C THR A 396 -16.49 6.50 29.64
N PHE A 397 -16.74 7.79 29.91
CA PHE A 397 -17.65 8.27 30.97
C PHE A 397 -17.32 7.77 32.38
N LEU A 398 -16.05 7.49 32.64
CA LEU A 398 -15.59 7.14 33.98
C LEU A 398 -15.17 8.41 34.75
N ASN A 399 -15.62 8.50 36.00
CA ASN A 399 -15.21 9.54 36.94
C ASN A 399 -13.82 9.23 37.57
N ALA A 400 -13.34 10.11 38.47
CA ALA A 400 -12.06 9.95 39.14
C ALA A 400 -11.94 8.67 40.01
N GLN A 401 -13.06 8.06 40.39
CA GLN A 401 -13.14 6.79 41.09
C GLN A 401 -13.28 5.58 40.14
N HIS A 402 -13.07 5.78 38.87
CA HIS A 402 -13.26 4.77 37.82
C HIS A 402 -14.66 4.13 37.75
N ARG A 403 -15.69 4.90 38.12
CA ARG A 403 -17.09 4.50 38.04
C ARG A 403 -17.82 5.24 36.93
N TYR A 404 -18.74 4.57 36.28
CA TYR A 404 -19.62 5.16 35.27
C TYR A 404 -20.43 6.33 35.85
N CYS A 405 -20.39 7.47 35.17
CA CYS A 405 -21.03 8.70 35.66
C CYS A 405 -22.53 8.82 35.31
N GLY A 406 -23.15 7.83 34.63
CA GLY A 406 -24.55 7.87 34.19
C GLY A 406 -24.77 8.78 32.98
N ALA A 407 -23.75 9.13 32.21
CA ALA A 407 -23.83 10.06 31.08
C ALA A 407 -24.48 11.39 31.48
N VAL A 408 -23.95 12.04 32.53
CA VAL A 408 -24.46 13.31 33.07
C VAL A 408 -24.26 14.43 32.03
N THR A 409 -25.34 15.22 31.82
CA THR A 409 -25.32 16.37 30.91
C THR A 409 -25.00 17.68 31.62
N ASP A 410 -25.19 17.75 32.95
CA ASP A 410 -24.90 18.94 33.75
C ASP A 410 -23.42 19.34 33.69
N ALA A 411 -23.19 20.57 33.24
CA ALA A 411 -21.83 21.06 33.03
C ALA A 411 -21.07 21.28 34.34
N ALA A 412 -21.75 21.68 35.44
CA ALA A 412 -21.11 21.93 36.74
C ALA A 412 -20.60 20.62 37.34
N ILE A 413 -21.43 19.55 37.30
CA ILE A 413 -21.04 18.21 37.75
C ILE A 413 -19.85 17.68 36.92
N CYS A 414 -19.91 17.86 35.61
CA CYS A 414 -18.84 17.41 34.72
C CYS A 414 -17.55 18.20 34.93
N THR A 415 -17.61 19.50 35.14
CA THR A 415 -16.45 20.33 35.46
C THR A 415 -15.78 19.88 36.75
N ALA A 416 -16.55 19.62 37.83
CA ALA A 416 -16.02 19.08 39.07
C ALA A 416 -15.38 17.70 38.88
N CYS A 417 -16.00 16.82 38.08
CA CYS A 417 -15.50 15.51 37.75
C CYS A 417 -14.14 15.57 37.00
N LEU A 418 -14.03 16.44 36.01
CA LEU A 418 -12.79 16.63 35.23
C LEU A 418 -11.68 17.24 36.07
N ALA A 419 -12.00 18.25 36.92
CA ALA A 419 -11.04 18.86 37.84
C ALA A 419 -10.40 17.86 38.80
N ALA A 420 -11.11 16.78 39.17
CA ALA A 420 -10.60 15.71 40.01
C ALA A 420 -9.70 14.70 39.27
N GLN A 421 -9.53 14.86 37.92
CA GLN A 421 -8.74 13.96 37.07
C GLN A 421 -7.57 14.75 36.44
N PRO A 422 -6.31 14.53 36.90
CA PRO A 422 -5.16 15.34 36.48
C PRO A 422 -4.99 15.51 34.96
N ALA A 423 -5.28 14.46 34.18
CA ALA A 423 -5.16 14.48 32.74
C ALA A 423 -6.20 15.39 32.04
N PHE A 424 -7.30 15.72 32.71
CA PHE A 424 -8.40 16.47 32.14
C PHE A 424 -8.75 17.76 32.92
N ALA A 425 -7.99 18.07 33.97
CA ALA A 425 -8.28 19.19 34.90
C ALA A 425 -8.36 20.57 34.23
N ALA A 426 -7.63 20.75 33.12
CA ALA A 426 -7.63 21.98 32.35
C ALA A 426 -8.71 22.01 31.22
N VAL A 427 -9.50 20.94 31.04
CA VAL A 427 -10.47 20.87 29.95
C VAL A 427 -11.81 21.46 30.37
N GLY A 428 -12.25 22.51 29.69
CA GLY A 428 -13.58 23.08 29.86
C GLY A 428 -14.64 22.24 29.16
N ILE A 429 -15.56 21.63 29.91
CA ILE A 429 -16.58 20.71 29.34
C ILE A 429 -17.54 21.41 28.38
N GLU A 430 -17.92 22.64 28.64
CA GLU A 430 -18.82 23.41 27.76
C GLU A 430 -18.15 23.72 26.43
N ALA A 431 -16.91 24.21 26.45
CA ALA A 431 -16.12 24.47 25.24
C ALA A 431 -15.87 23.16 24.47
N TRP A 432 -15.63 22.03 25.18
CA TRP A 432 -15.51 20.71 24.58
C TRP A 432 -16.76 20.31 23.81
N ARG A 433 -17.92 20.37 24.44
CA ARG A 433 -19.21 20.02 23.83
C ARG A 433 -19.61 20.97 22.72
N GLU A 434 -19.30 22.28 22.85
CA GLU A 434 -19.58 23.27 21.80
C GLU A 434 -18.77 23.01 20.52
N LYS A 435 -17.47 22.71 20.68
CA LYS A 435 -16.62 22.29 19.57
C LYS A 435 -17.17 21.09 18.82
N HIS A 436 -17.62 20.06 19.56
CA HIS A 436 -18.20 18.87 18.96
C HIS A 436 -19.58 19.14 18.34
N ARG A 437 -20.39 20.03 18.95
CA ARG A 437 -21.67 20.45 18.38
C ARG A 437 -21.48 21.10 17.02
N ALA A 438 -20.51 22.00 16.90
CA ALA A 438 -20.20 22.67 15.64
C ALA A 438 -19.75 21.66 14.56
N LEU A 439 -18.92 20.68 14.92
CA LEU A 439 -18.48 19.62 14.01
C LEU A 439 -19.65 18.74 13.56
N LEU A 440 -20.49 18.28 14.49
CA LEU A 440 -21.62 17.40 14.19
C LEU A 440 -22.71 18.13 13.37
N ALA A 441 -22.92 19.42 13.61
CA ALA A 441 -23.94 20.22 12.92
C ALA A 441 -23.71 20.32 11.40
N GLN A 442 -22.45 20.24 10.98
CA GLN A 442 -22.07 20.32 9.56
C GLN A 442 -21.81 18.95 8.94
N SER A 443 -21.89 17.87 9.72
CA SER A 443 -21.68 16.53 9.18
C SER A 443 -22.84 16.13 8.25
N ALA A 444 -22.49 15.59 7.08
CA ALA A 444 -23.46 15.12 6.08
C ALA A 444 -24.20 13.86 6.51
N PHE A 445 -23.64 13.09 7.43
CA PHE A 445 -24.26 11.93 8.05
C PHE A 445 -23.65 11.62 9.42
N LEU A 446 -24.47 10.99 10.28
CA LEU A 446 -24.04 10.45 11.56
C LEU A 446 -24.44 8.98 11.64
N ILE A 447 -23.49 8.12 11.99
CA ILE A 447 -23.70 6.68 12.17
C ILE A 447 -23.39 6.30 13.61
N ALA A 448 -24.25 5.51 14.23
CA ALA A 448 -23.99 4.87 15.51
C ALA A 448 -24.03 3.34 15.37
N PRO A 449 -23.14 2.59 16.06
CA PRO A 449 -23.08 1.14 15.92
C PRO A 449 -24.15 0.39 16.72
N SER A 450 -24.93 1.08 17.55
CA SER A 450 -26.01 0.52 18.36
C SER A 450 -27.07 1.57 18.70
N ALA A 451 -28.25 1.12 19.06
CA ALA A 451 -29.35 1.98 19.55
C ALA A 451 -28.89 2.75 20.82
N TRP A 452 -28.14 2.09 21.70
CA TRP A 452 -27.60 2.75 22.88
C TRP A 452 -26.68 3.92 22.52
N ALA A 453 -25.72 3.70 21.63
CA ALA A 453 -24.80 4.76 21.21
C ALA A 453 -25.53 5.93 20.54
N ALA A 454 -26.56 5.64 19.74
CA ALA A 454 -27.42 6.65 19.13
C ALA A 454 -28.20 7.44 20.21
N SER A 455 -28.74 6.76 21.25
CA SER A 455 -29.46 7.41 22.36
C SER A 455 -28.55 8.35 23.15
N ILE A 456 -27.29 7.97 23.38
CA ILE A 456 -26.30 8.84 24.04
C ILE A 456 -26.02 10.05 23.18
N LEU A 457 -25.81 9.89 21.87
CA LEU A 457 -25.57 11.04 20.99
C LEU A 457 -26.80 11.99 21.02
N ALA A 458 -28.03 11.46 20.93
CA ALA A 458 -29.26 12.24 21.01
C ALA A 458 -29.44 12.95 22.36
N LYS A 459 -28.98 12.35 23.47
CA LYS A 459 -29.01 12.95 24.80
C LYS A 459 -28.22 14.26 24.89
N TYR A 460 -27.04 14.32 24.22
CA TYR A 460 -26.18 15.49 24.23
C TYR A 460 -26.43 16.46 23.05
N PHE A 461 -26.90 15.92 21.92
CA PHE A 461 -27.11 16.65 20.67
C PHE A 461 -28.43 16.23 19.99
N PRO A 462 -29.60 16.56 20.58
CA PRO A 462 -30.90 16.05 20.15
C PRO A 462 -31.35 16.51 18.76
N GLN A 463 -30.73 17.53 18.19
CA GLN A 463 -31.10 18.08 16.88
C GLN A 463 -30.56 17.26 15.71
N HIS A 464 -29.74 16.24 15.94
CA HIS A 464 -29.09 15.49 14.88
C HIS A 464 -29.74 14.13 14.62
N ALA A 465 -30.05 13.87 13.36
CA ALA A 465 -30.52 12.54 12.95
C ALA A 465 -29.33 11.57 12.90
N VAL A 466 -29.50 10.39 13.51
CA VAL A 466 -28.45 9.35 13.59
C VAL A 466 -28.95 8.08 12.96
N THR A 467 -28.22 7.51 12.05
CA THR A 467 -28.51 6.20 11.46
C THR A 467 -27.81 5.11 12.26
N VAL A 468 -28.57 4.10 12.71
CA VAL A 468 -27.96 2.95 13.40
C VAL A 468 -27.50 1.92 12.36
N ILE A 469 -26.20 1.67 12.31
CA ILE A 469 -25.58 0.64 11.47
C ILE A 469 -24.67 -0.20 12.37
N PRO A 470 -25.09 -1.40 12.78
CA PRO A 470 -24.26 -2.29 13.58
C PRO A 470 -22.97 -2.68 12.86
N HIS A 471 -21.89 -2.78 13.61
CA HIS A 471 -20.61 -3.21 13.04
C HIS A 471 -20.69 -4.67 12.57
N GLY A 472 -20.34 -4.88 11.30
CA GLY A 472 -20.30 -6.22 10.71
C GLY A 472 -19.06 -6.99 11.15
N ASN A 473 -19.22 -8.30 11.34
CA ASN A 473 -18.12 -9.20 11.63
C ASN A 473 -17.49 -9.69 10.31
N ALA A 474 -16.21 -9.43 10.11
CA ALA A 474 -15.44 -9.86 8.94
C ALA A 474 -14.78 -11.25 9.11
N GLY A 475 -15.20 -12.02 10.11
CA GLY A 475 -14.56 -13.32 10.38
C GLY A 475 -13.17 -13.25 11.02
N GLY A 476 -12.80 -12.08 11.55
CA GLY A 476 -11.54 -11.82 12.22
C GLY A 476 -10.45 -11.21 11.35
N MET A 477 -9.61 -10.36 11.96
CA MET A 477 -8.38 -9.87 11.35
C MET A 477 -7.24 -10.85 11.58
N SER A 478 -6.49 -11.13 10.50
CA SER A 478 -5.23 -11.82 10.62
C SER A 478 -4.19 -10.91 11.28
N ARG A 479 -3.68 -11.32 12.44
CA ARG A 479 -2.48 -10.75 13.07
C ARG A 479 -1.43 -11.85 13.17
N PRO A 480 -0.65 -12.08 12.11
CA PRO A 480 0.37 -13.16 12.11
C PRO A 480 1.34 -13.05 13.27
N ASP A 481 1.66 -11.82 13.69
CA ASP A 481 2.59 -11.54 14.80
C ASP A 481 1.98 -11.80 16.19
N ALA A 482 0.66 -12.01 16.27
CA ALA A 482 -0.08 -12.24 17.50
C ALA A 482 -0.39 -13.73 17.77
N VAL A 483 0.04 -14.63 16.90
CA VAL A 483 -0.19 -16.06 17.10
C VAL A 483 0.68 -16.58 18.23
N ARG A 484 0.05 -16.89 19.37
CA ARG A 484 0.69 -17.52 20.53
C ARG A 484 0.13 -18.94 20.67
N SER A 485 1.00 -19.87 21.09
CA SER A 485 0.53 -21.21 21.46
C SER A 485 -0.28 -21.15 22.74
N PRO A 486 -1.42 -21.86 22.82
CA PRO A 486 -2.21 -21.89 24.05
C PRO A 486 -1.43 -22.54 25.19
N LEU A 487 -1.62 -22.01 26.40
CA LEU A 487 -0.99 -22.55 27.60
C LEU A 487 -1.68 -23.87 28.01
N PRO A 488 -0.95 -24.80 28.67
CA PRO A 488 -1.52 -26.05 29.14
C PRO A 488 -2.68 -25.82 30.12
N MET A 489 -3.75 -26.59 29.98
CA MET A 489 -4.91 -26.53 30.86
C MET A 489 -5.07 -27.83 31.66
N PRO A 490 -4.98 -27.77 33.01
CA PRO A 490 -5.25 -28.91 33.85
C PRO A 490 -6.71 -29.34 33.75
N ASP A 491 -6.96 -30.65 33.81
CA ASP A 491 -8.30 -31.23 33.90
C ASP A 491 -8.64 -31.51 35.38
N ASP A 492 -8.95 -30.46 36.12
CA ASP A 492 -9.19 -30.49 37.55
C ASP A 492 -10.66 -30.25 37.95
N GLY A 493 -11.55 -30.30 36.96
CA GLY A 493 -13.00 -30.14 37.15
C GLY A 493 -13.47 -28.72 37.40
N ARG A 494 -12.59 -27.71 37.41
CA ARG A 494 -12.98 -26.30 37.60
C ARG A 494 -13.75 -25.79 36.38
N ALA A 495 -14.82 -25.03 36.63
CA ALA A 495 -15.52 -24.31 35.56
C ALA A 495 -14.67 -23.14 35.05
N VAL A 496 -14.59 -22.94 33.73
CA VAL A 496 -13.77 -21.88 33.13
C VAL A 496 -14.63 -20.70 32.68
N VAL A 497 -14.28 -19.52 33.21
CA VAL A 497 -14.84 -18.23 32.80
C VAL A 497 -13.76 -17.46 32.02
N ALA A 498 -14.10 -17.03 30.79
CA ALA A 498 -13.18 -16.23 29.99
C ALA A 498 -13.51 -14.75 30.00
N VAL A 499 -12.49 -13.92 29.86
CA VAL A 499 -12.57 -12.50 29.48
C VAL A 499 -11.83 -12.35 28.15
N LEU A 500 -12.38 -11.58 27.22
CA LEU A 500 -11.87 -11.50 25.85
C LEU A 500 -11.31 -10.12 25.51
N GLY A 501 -10.13 -10.08 24.89
CA GLY A 501 -9.55 -8.89 24.27
C GLY A 501 -8.48 -8.19 25.12
N ALA A 502 -8.16 -6.96 24.74
CA ALA A 502 -7.27 -6.09 25.49
C ALA A 502 -8.04 -5.41 26.63
N ILE A 503 -7.66 -5.68 27.85
CA ILE A 503 -8.40 -5.27 29.05
C ILE A 503 -7.62 -4.16 29.77
N GLY A 504 -8.16 -2.93 29.65
CA GLY A 504 -7.71 -1.74 30.40
C GLY A 504 -8.60 -1.43 31.60
N PRO A 505 -8.37 -0.27 32.24
CA PRO A 505 -9.15 0.16 33.41
C PRO A 505 -10.67 0.26 33.12
N ASP A 506 -11.03 0.77 31.96
CA ASP A 506 -12.40 0.92 31.46
C ASP A 506 -13.10 -0.43 31.23
N LYS A 507 -12.35 -1.41 30.74
CA LYS A 507 -12.81 -2.77 30.50
C LYS A 507 -12.69 -3.67 31.73
N GLY A 508 -12.36 -3.09 32.89
CA GLY A 508 -12.43 -3.74 34.20
C GLY A 508 -11.21 -4.58 34.56
N ALA A 509 -9.98 -4.16 34.17
CA ALA A 509 -8.77 -4.87 34.55
C ALA A 509 -8.66 -5.10 36.07
N ARG A 510 -8.92 -4.07 36.89
CA ARG A 510 -8.90 -4.16 38.37
C ARG A 510 -10.02 -5.08 38.90
N ARG A 511 -11.20 -5.03 38.26
CA ARG A 511 -12.31 -5.91 38.65
C ARG A 511 -11.99 -7.38 38.38
N LEU A 512 -11.39 -7.68 37.21
CA LEU A 512 -10.94 -9.04 36.91
C LEU A 512 -9.96 -9.55 37.97
N GLU A 513 -9.01 -8.72 38.37
CA GLU A 513 -8.03 -9.09 39.40
C GLU A 513 -8.73 -9.36 40.75
N ARG A 514 -9.67 -8.50 41.13
CA ARG A 514 -10.43 -8.71 42.38
C ARG A 514 -11.31 -9.97 42.33
N LEU A 515 -11.94 -10.26 41.20
CA LEU A 515 -12.69 -11.50 40.98
C LEU A 515 -11.79 -12.76 41.10
N VAL A 516 -10.58 -12.68 40.57
CA VAL A 516 -9.59 -13.76 40.71
C VAL A 516 -9.17 -13.95 42.17
N GLU A 517 -8.91 -12.85 42.91
CA GLU A 517 -8.61 -12.88 44.36
C GLU A 517 -9.76 -13.47 45.17
N LEU A 518 -10.98 -12.99 44.96
CA LEU A 518 -12.17 -13.51 45.66
C LEU A 518 -12.40 -15.00 45.38
N THR A 519 -12.09 -15.45 44.13
CA THR A 519 -12.15 -16.87 43.77
C THR A 519 -11.21 -17.71 44.62
N ARG A 520 -9.98 -17.20 44.92
CA ARG A 520 -9.01 -17.83 45.78
C ARG A 520 -9.46 -17.81 47.24
N GLU A 521 -9.82 -16.62 47.73
CA GLU A 521 -10.24 -16.43 49.14
C GLU A 521 -11.39 -17.36 49.54
N ARG A 522 -12.33 -17.58 48.59
CA ARG A 522 -13.51 -18.41 48.82
C ARG A 522 -13.33 -19.89 48.45
N GLY A 523 -12.17 -20.27 47.90
CA GLY A 523 -11.89 -21.64 47.45
C GLY A 523 -12.83 -22.16 46.39
N LEU A 524 -13.29 -21.31 45.49
CA LEU A 524 -14.29 -21.66 44.45
C LEU A 524 -13.69 -22.54 43.36
N ALA A 525 -14.47 -23.50 42.87
CA ALA A 525 -14.06 -24.37 41.75
C ALA A 525 -14.17 -23.64 40.40
N LEU A 526 -13.57 -22.48 40.30
CA LEU A 526 -13.53 -21.64 39.13
C LEU A 526 -12.09 -21.40 38.64
N ARG A 527 -11.96 -21.16 37.34
CA ARG A 527 -10.74 -20.70 36.67
C ARG A 527 -11.07 -19.54 35.76
N TRP A 528 -10.23 -18.52 35.77
CA TRP A 528 -10.32 -17.36 34.92
C TRP A 528 -9.31 -17.46 33.78
N VAL A 529 -9.76 -17.25 32.55
CA VAL A 529 -8.88 -17.21 31.37
C VAL A 529 -9.07 -15.88 30.66
N LEU A 530 -8.02 -15.05 30.64
CA LEU A 530 -7.98 -13.87 29.77
C LEU A 530 -7.44 -14.30 28.40
N ILE A 531 -8.32 -14.48 27.43
CA ILE A 531 -7.91 -14.62 26.01
C ILE A 531 -7.69 -13.21 25.48
N GLY A 532 -6.47 -12.76 25.59
CA GLY A 532 -6.07 -11.38 25.44
C GLY A 532 -4.99 -11.00 26.45
N TYR A 533 -4.85 -9.71 26.73
CA TYR A 533 -3.82 -9.19 27.62
C TYR A 533 -4.32 -8.01 28.47
N LEU A 534 -3.60 -7.73 29.55
CA LEU A 534 -3.81 -6.52 30.34
C LEU A 534 -3.00 -5.35 29.78
N ASP A 535 -3.46 -4.12 30.02
CA ASP A 535 -2.76 -2.88 29.64
C ASP A 535 -1.31 -2.77 30.16
N ARG A 536 -1.03 -3.41 31.30
CA ARG A 536 0.27 -3.45 31.97
C ARG A 536 1.12 -4.69 31.70
N GLY A 537 0.63 -5.66 30.92
CA GLY A 537 1.38 -6.87 30.56
C GLY A 537 0.75 -7.65 29.44
N ARG A 538 1.53 -7.94 28.42
CA ARG A 538 1.05 -8.59 27.16
C ARG A 538 1.51 -10.04 27.01
N GLU A 539 2.48 -10.47 27.80
CA GLU A 539 3.05 -11.81 27.68
C GLU A 539 2.15 -12.87 28.33
N PRO A 540 2.09 -14.07 27.77
CA PRO A 540 1.35 -15.18 28.35
C PRO A 540 1.79 -15.45 29.79
N PHE A 541 0.80 -15.72 30.67
CA PHE A 541 1.06 -15.94 32.09
C PHE A 541 0.05 -16.92 32.67
N GLN A 542 0.49 -17.78 33.61
CA GLN A 542 -0.37 -18.65 34.39
C GLN A 542 0.03 -18.56 35.84
N SER A 543 -0.94 -18.36 36.74
CA SER A 543 -0.70 -18.37 38.17
C SER A 543 -0.37 -19.79 38.69
N ALA A 544 0.48 -19.90 39.71
CA ALA A 544 0.94 -21.19 40.24
C ALA A 544 -0.21 -22.08 40.78
N ASP A 545 -1.29 -21.46 41.26
CA ASP A 545 -2.51 -22.14 41.72
C ASP A 545 -3.48 -22.52 40.58
N GLY A 546 -3.16 -22.13 39.34
CA GLY A 546 -3.97 -22.37 38.19
C GLY A 546 -5.33 -21.66 38.14
N VAL A 547 -5.58 -20.70 39.03
CA VAL A 547 -6.85 -19.95 39.08
C VAL A 547 -6.93 -18.92 37.96
N PHE A 548 -5.80 -18.35 37.54
CA PHE A 548 -5.74 -17.35 36.48
C PHE A 548 -4.77 -17.73 35.37
N THR A 549 -5.21 -17.59 34.10
CA THR A 549 -4.39 -17.79 32.93
C THR A 549 -4.59 -16.58 31.98
N MET A 550 -3.51 -15.96 31.51
CA MET A 550 -3.52 -14.95 30.47
C MET A 550 -2.85 -15.52 29.23
N HIS A 551 -3.61 -15.57 28.12
CA HIS A 551 -3.13 -16.12 26.85
C HIS A 551 -2.13 -15.19 26.14
N GLY A 552 -2.29 -13.88 26.31
CA GLY A 552 -1.62 -12.87 25.50
C GLY A 552 -2.43 -12.51 24.25
N ALA A 553 -1.80 -11.78 23.33
CA ALA A 553 -2.44 -11.39 22.07
C ALA A 553 -2.81 -12.62 21.23
N TYR A 554 -3.93 -12.55 20.52
CA TYR A 554 -4.43 -13.63 19.70
C TYR A 554 -4.95 -13.11 18.34
N ASP A 555 -4.98 -14.01 17.35
CA ASP A 555 -5.70 -13.80 16.09
C ASP A 555 -7.19 -14.18 16.32
N SER A 556 -8.10 -13.28 16.01
CA SER A 556 -9.54 -13.52 16.26
C SER A 556 -10.09 -14.73 15.47
N ARG A 557 -9.44 -15.14 14.39
CA ARG A 557 -9.78 -16.38 13.64
C ARG A 557 -9.51 -17.65 14.45
N ALA A 558 -8.53 -17.59 15.36
CA ALA A 558 -8.20 -18.71 16.25
C ALA A 558 -9.06 -18.73 17.53
N LEU A 559 -9.91 -17.72 17.76
CA LEU A 559 -10.62 -17.59 19.03
C LEU A 559 -11.54 -18.79 19.35
N ARG A 560 -12.21 -19.36 18.36
CA ARG A 560 -13.02 -20.55 18.55
C ARG A 560 -12.19 -21.72 19.09
N GLU A 561 -11.03 -21.99 18.48
CA GLU A 561 -10.12 -23.03 18.92
C GLU A 561 -9.56 -22.78 20.31
N LEU A 562 -9.24 -21.52 20.64
CA LEU A 562 -8.80 -21.12 21.97
C LEU A 562 -9.89 -21.30 23.03
N ILE A 563 -11.12 -20.93 22.72
CA ILE A 563 -12.29 -21.16 23.58
C ILE A 563 -12.51 -22.65 23.87
N GLU A 564 -12.34 -23.50 22.85
CA GLU A 564 -12.43 -24.96 22.99
C GLU A 564 -11.26 -25.52 23.79
N HIS A 565 -10.02 -25.13 23.46
CA HIS A 565 -8.80 -25.57 24.18
C HIS A 565 -8.87 -25.23 25.67
N TYR A 566 -9.25 -23.99 26.02
CA TYR A 566 -9.42 -23.56 27.40
C TYR A 566 -10.71 -24.04 28.07
N ARG A 567 -11.57 -24.80 27.36
CA ARG A 567 -12.84 -25.34 27.85
C ARG A 567 -13.75 -24.26 28.45
N VAL A 568 -13.76 -23.05 27.82
CA VAL A 568 -14.55 -21.91 28.29
C VAL A 568 -16.03 -22.27 28.32
N ARG A 569 -16.69 -22.04 29.45
CA ARG A 569 -18.16 -22.21 29.59
C ARG A 569 -18.90 -20.88 29.43
N LEU A 570 -18.40 -19.82 30.06
CA LEU A 570 -19.02 -18.51 30.14
C LEU A 570 -17.99 -17.44 29.76
N VAL A 571 -18.44 -16.38 29.05
CA VAL A 571 -17.63 -15.19 28.83
C VAL A 571 -18.14 -14.06 29.74
N ALA A 572 -17.24 -13.47 30.54
CA ALA A 572 -17.57 -12.39 31.44
C ALA A 572 -17.02 -11.05 30.95
N TYR A 573 -17.82 -10.01 31.12
CA TYR A 573 -17.45 -8.62 30.80
C TYR A 573 -17.44 -7.78 32.08
N PRO A 574 -16.29 -7.70 32.79
CA PRO A 574 -16.18 -6.95 34.04
C PRO A 574 -16.07 -5.45 33.81
N SER A 575 -16.54 -4.93 32.67
CA SER A 575 -16.38 -3.54 32.24
C SER A 575 -16.91 -2.55 33.29
N ALA A 576 -16.10 -1.51 33.55
CA ALA A 576 -16.46 -0.42 34.44
C ALA A 576 -17.24 0.69 33.72
N GLY A 577 -17.06 0.81 32.40
CA GLY A 577 -17.72 1.75 31.52
C GLY A 577 -18.55 1.08 30.42
N PRO A 578 -19.38 1.84 29.71
CA PRO A 578 -20.19 1.32 28.61
C PRO A 578 -19.36 1.07 27.37
N GLU A 579 -19.72 0.05 26.60
CA GLU A 579 -19.24 -0.16 25.22
C GLU A 579 -20.28 0.30 24.21
N THR A 580 -19.82 0.87 23.10
CA THR A 580 -20.68 1.33 22.01
C THR A 580 -21.18 0.18 21.13
N PHE A 581 -20.44 -0.97 21.09
CA PHE A 581 -20.83 -2.15 20.31
C PHE A 581 -20.34 -3.48 20.90
N SER A 582 -19.04 -3.68 21.06
CA SER A 582 -18.34 -4.92 21.46
C SER A 582 -18.26 -6.00 20.36
N PHE A 583 -17.14 -6.05 19.66
CA PHE A 583 -16.83 -7.14 18.74
C PHE A 583 -16.63 -8.48 19.47
N THR A 584 -16.01 -8.44 20.66
CA THR A 584 -15.75 -9.65 21.45
C THR A 584 -17.02 -10.36 21.90
N LEU A 585 -18.14 -9.64 22.06
CA LEU A 585 -19.45 -10.27 22.29
C LEU A 585 -19.92 -11.06 21.06
N SER A 586 -19.77 -10.49 19.87
CA SER A 586 -20.08 -11.18 18.62
C SER A 586 -19.21 -12.44 18.45
N GLU A 587 -17.92 -12.34 18.79
CA GLU A 587 -16.96 -13.44 18.74
C GLU A 587 -17.30 -14.55 19.75
N ALA A 588 -17.70 -14.19 20.99
CA ALA A 588 -18.17 -15.14 22.01
C ALA A 588 -19.37 -15.95 21.52
N TRP A 589 -20.37 -15.27 20.95
CA TRP A 589 -21.56 -15.91 20.40
C TRP A 589 -21.27 -16.76 19.16
N ALA A 590 -20.39 -16.29 18.27
CA ALA A 590 -19.95 -17.09 17.13
C ALA A 590 -19.24 -18.39 17.56
N ALA A 591 -18.61 -18.39 18.75
CA ALA A 591 -18.04 -19.59 19.37
C ALA A 591 -19.09 -20.36 20.23
N GLY A 592 -20.36 -19.96 20.23
CA GLY A 592 -21.44 -20.60 20.95
C GLY A 592 -21.33 -20.48 22.46
N ARG A 593 -20.76 -19.41 23.00
CA ARG A 593 -20.63 -19.17 24.44
C ARG A 593 -21.57 -18.04 24.89
N PRO A 594 -22.39 -18.26 25.93
CA PRO A 594 -23.18 -17.22 26.53
C PRO A 594 -22.32 -16.22 27.27
N ALA A 595 -22.85 -15.02 27.47
CA ALA A 595 -22.12 -13.93 28.11
C ALA A 595 -22.81 -13.44 29.39
N ILE A 596 -22.01 -12.94 30.37
CA ILE A 596 -22.49 -12.15 31.49
C ILE A 596 -21.93 -10.73 31.36
N VAL A 597 -22.81 -9.73 31.37
CA VAL A 597 -22.49 -8.36 30.96
C VAL A 597 -22.98 -7.33 31.99
N PRO A 598 -22.37 -6.12 32.06
CA PRO A 598 -22.86 -5.04 32.88
C PRO A 598 -24.22 -4.52 32.39
N PRO A 599 -25.01 -3.84 33.26
CA PRO A 599 -26.35 -3.33 32.90
C PRO A 599 -26.30 -2.03 32.07
N ILE A 600 -25.22 -1.77 31.37
CA ILE A 600 -25.00 -0.52 30.63
C ILE A 600 -24.40 -0.77 29.25
N GLY A 601 -24.67 0.15 28.34
CA GLY A 601 -24.06 0.14 27.00
C GLY A 601 -24.68 -0.88 26.05
N ALA A 602 -24.11 -1.00 24.89
CA ALA A 602 -24.57 -1.94 23.85
C ALA A 602 -24.48 -3.41 24.30
N LEU A 603 -23.64 -3.72 25.30
CA LEU A 603 -23.57 -5.08 25.87
C LEU A 603 -24.91 -5.49 26.49
N ALA A 604 -25.47 -4.62 27.34
CA ALA A 604 -26.76 -4.87 28.00
C ALA A 604 -27.91 -5.01 26.99
N ASP A 605 -28.00 -4.08 26.03
CA ASP A 605 -29.03 -4.11 24.99
C ASP A 605 -28.99 -5.42 24.19
N ARG A 606 -27.79 -5.76 23.65
CA ARG A 606 -27.61 -6.93 22.81
C ARG A 606 -27.88 -8.26 23.53
N VAL A 607 -27.46 -8.38 24.78
CA VAL A 607 -27.74 -9.59 25.58
C VAL A 607 -29.19 -9.65 25.98
N GLY A 608 -29.81 -8.52 26.37
CA GLY A 608 -31.24 -8.43 26.70
C GLY A 608 -32.14 -8.80 25.52
N GLU A 609 -31.81 -8.30 24.31
CA GLU A 609 -32.58 -8.58 23.08
C GLU A 609 -32.47 -10.06 22.66
N THR A 610 -31.32 -10.66 22.77
CA THR A 610 -31.04 -12.02 22.28
C THR A 610 -31.34 -13.10 23.32
N GLY A 611 -31.26 -12.77 24.60
CA GLY A 611 -31.25 -13.74 25.70
C GLY A 611 -30.05 -14.70 25.67
N ALA A 612 -28.99 -14.34 24.95
CA ALA A 612 -27.79 -15.15 24.79
C ALA A 612 -26.77 -14.95 25.95
N GLY A 613 -27.30 -14.80 27.16
CA GLY A 613 -26.54 -14.57 28.37
C GLY A 613 -27.32 -13.85 29.43
N TRP A 614 -26.65 -13.22 30.36
CA TRP A 614 -27.24 -12.56 31.54
C TRP A 614 -26.74 -11.11 31.64
N VAL A 615 -27.67 -10.20 31.87
CA VAL A 615 -27.39 -8.82 32.25
C VAL A 615 -27.37 -8.74 33.77
N LEU A 616 -26.32 -8.25 34.37
CA LEU A 616 -26.21 -8.00 35.82
C LEU A 616 -27.22 -6.94 36.25
N SER A 617 -27.71 -7.04 37.49
CA SER A 617 -28.40 -5.92 38.13
C SER A 617 -27.39 -4.82 38.52
N ASP A 618 -27.88 -3.61 38.83
CA ASP A 618 -27.01 -2.51 39.29
C ASP A 618 -26.24 -2.89 40.58
N ASP A 619 -26.87 -3.62 41.50
CA ASP A 619 -26.21 -4.10 42.71
C ASP A 619 -25.12 -5.13 42.41
N GLU A 620 -25.41 -6.13 41.59
CA GLU A 620 -24.45 -7.14 41.16
C GLU A 620 -23.28 -6.51 40.40
N TRP A 621 -23.50 -5.47 39.60
CA TRP A 621 -22.48 -4.77 38.89
C TRP A 621 -21.67 -3.83 39.81
N SER A 622 -22.25 -3.29 40.89
CA SER A 622 -21.57 -2.36 41.79
C SER A 622 -20.59 -3.04 42.76
N SER A 623 -20.69 -4.38 42.94
CA SER A 623 -19.88 -5.20 43.84
C SER A 623 -19.26 -6.41 43.14
N GLU A 624 -17.93 -6.57 43.24
CA GLU A 624 -17.25 -7.74 42.72
C GLU A 624 -17.66 -9.02 43.45
N GLU A 625 -18.04 -8.94 44.70
CA GLU A 625 -18.56 -10.06 45.50
C GLU A 625 -19.90 -10.56 44.93
N LEU A 626 -20.86 -9.66 44.71
CA LEU A 626 -22.15 -10.00 44.12
C LEU A 626 -22.04 -10.45 42.65
N MET A 627 -21.16 -9.82 41.89
CA MET A 627 -20.89 -10.26 40.55
C MET A 627 -20.35 -11.70 40.51
N LEU A 628 -19.44 -12.05 41.40
CA LEU A 628 -18.86 -13.40 41.52
C LEU A 628 -20.00 -14.38 41.94
N ASP A 629 -20.82 -14.01 42.92
CA ASP A 629 -21.97 -14.83 43.33
C ASP A 629 -22.92 -15.12 42.15
N ARG A 630 -23.21 -14.11 41.31
CA ARG A 630 -24.01 -14.29 40.10
C ARG A 630 -23.35 -15.23 39.11
N ILE A 631 -22.06 -15.10 38.88
CA ILE A 631 -21.27 -15.99 37.98
C ILE A 631 -21.34 -17.43 38.50
N VAL A 632 -21.15 -17.65 39.81
CA VAL A 632 -21.26 -18.98 40.41
C VAL A 632 -22.65 -19.55 40.22
N ALA A 633 -23.72 -18.75 40.51
CA ALA A 633 -25.10 -19.16 40.39
C ALA A 633 -25.48 -19.54 38.93
N VAL A 634 -24.94 -18.82 37.94
CA VAL A 634 -25.17 -19.11 36.50
C VAL A 634 -24.49 -20.44 36.10
N LEU A 635 -23.36 -20.77 36.70
CA LEU A 635 -22.58 -21.97 36.38
C LEU A 635 -23.01 -23.21 37.20
N ASP A 636 -23.94 -23.06 38.14
CA ASP A 636 -24.45 -24.15 38.97
C ASP A 636 -25.18 -25.19 38.09
N TRP A 637 -24.83 -26.46 38.27
CA TRP A 637 -25.43 -27.58 37.57
C TRP A 637 -26.95 -27.74 37.84
N SER A 638 -27.45 -27.24 38.97
CA SER A 638 -28.88 -27.22 39.24
C SER A 638 -29.69 -26.31 38.27
N ARG A 639 -29.02 -25.42 37.56
CA ARG A 639 -29.56 -24.53 36.54
C ARG A 639 -29.12 -24.89 35.12
N ALA A 640 -28.73 -26.13 34.88
CA ALA A 640 -28.20 -26.60 33.60
C ALA A 640 -29.12 -26.29 32.41
N ASP A 641 -30.44 -26.36 32.61
CA ASP A 641 -31.42 -26.08 31.54
C ASP A 641 -31.40 -24.60 31.13
N GLU A 642 -31.39 -23.67 32.09
CA GLU A 642 -31.25 -22.23 31.83
C GLU A 642 -29.93 -21.90 31.10
N PHE A 643 -28.85 -22.51 31.54
CA PHE A 643 -27.54 -22.34 30.91
C PHE A 643 -27.54 -22.88 29.48
N ASN A 644 -28.07 -24.08 29.23
CA ASN A 644 -28.14 -24.69 27.89
C ASN A 644 -29.05 -23.89 26.95
N GLU A 645 -30.11 -23.28 27.47
CA GLU A 645 -30.96 -22.37 26.71
C GLU A 645 -30.16 -21.14 26.27
N ALA A 646 -29.40 -20.51 27.18
CA ALA A 646 -28.50 -19.37 26.83
C ALA A 646 -27.43 -19.75 25.82
N VAL A 647 -26.85 -20.95 25.91
CA VAL A 647 -25.92 -21.50 24.90
C VAL A 647 -26.60 -21.66 23.54
N THR A 648 -27.82 -22.17 23.51
CA THR A 648 -28.59 -22.34 22.29
C THR A 648 -28.92 -21.01 21.63
N ARG A 649 -29.32 -20.01 22.43
CA ARG A 649 -29.55 -18.64 21.96
C ARG A 649 -28.27 -17.98 21.48
N ALA A 650 -27.14 -18.18 22.16
CA ALA A 650 -25.80 -17.67 21.69
C ALA A 650 -25.43 -18.22 20.32
N ARG A 651 -25.65 -19.53 20.09
CA ARG A 651 -25.39 -20.20 18.80
C ARG A 651 -26.29 -19.72 17.67
N SER A 652 -27.53 -19.33 17.99
CA SER A 652 -28.51 -18.85 17.03
C SER A 652 -28.58 -17.33 16.91
N ALA A 653 -27.85 -16.60 17.73
CA ALA A 653 -27.82 -15.13 17.71
C ALA A 653 -27.39 -14.62 16.33
N VAL A 654 -28.25 -13.89 15.66
CA VAL A 654 -27.97 -13.27 14.36
C VAL A 654 -26.95 -12.18 14.58
N GLN A 655 -25.80 -12.37 13.93
CA GLN A 655 -24.71 -11.38 13.96
C GLN A 655 -24.87 -10.42 12.79
N PRO A 656 -24.59 -9.11 12.99
CA PRO A 656 -24.47 -8.19 11.86
C PRO A 656 -23.40 -8.66 10.89
N THR A 657 -23.74 -8.76 9.61
CA THR A 657 -22.77 -9.19 8.60
C THR A 657 -21.98 -8.00 8.05
N LEU A 658 -20.77 -8.26 7.57
CA LEU A 658 -19.94 -7.25 6.92
C LEU A 658 -20.63 -6.70 5.67
N GLU A 659 -21.33 -7.56 4.91
CA GLU A 659 -22.05 -7.19 3.70
C GLU A 659 -23.18 -6.21 4.00
N ALA A 660 -24.00 -6.48 5.03
CA ALA A 660 -25.11 -5.61 5.42
C ALA A 660 -24.60 -4.24 5.90
N MET A 661 -23.60 -4.22 6.76
CA MET A 661 -22.94 -3.00 7.23
C MET A 661 -22.38 -2.18 6.05
N THR A 662 -21.64 -2.84 5.16
CA THR A 662 -21.03 -2.19 4.00
C THR A 662 -22.09 -1.64 3.06
N ALA A 663 -23.13 -2.43 2.74
CA ALA A 663 -24.21 -2.00 1.87
C ALA A 663 -24.94 -0.76 2.43
N ALA A 664 -25.23 -0.74 3.73
CA ALA A 664 -25.87 0.39 4.41
C ALA A 664 -24.97 1.65 4.38
N THR A 665 -23.66 1.50 4.66
CA THR A 665 -22.72 2.61 4.65
C THR A 665 -22.52 3.16 3.23
N VAL A 666 -22.37 2.27 2.23
CA VAL A 666 -22.25 2.64 0.81
C VAL A 666 -23.53 3.35 0.31
N ALA A 667 -24.71 2.93 0.77
CA ALA A 667 -25.95 3.60 0.42
C ALA A 667 -25.97 5.06 0.91
N ILE A 668 -25.46 5.32 2.13
CA ILE A 668 -25.29 6.69 2.64
C ILE A 668 -24.34 7.48 1.75
N TYR A 669 -23.16 6.95 1.42
CA TYR A 669 -22.18 7.65 0.57
C TYR A 669 -22.74 8.01 -0.80
N ARG A 670 -23.53 7.11 -1.42
CA ARG A 670 -24.16 7.33 -2.73
C ARG A 670 -25.31 8.34 -2.71
N ALA A 671 -25.96 8.49 -1.56
CA ALA A 671 -27.03 9.47 -1.38
C ALA A 671 -26.53 10.90 -1.20
N LEU A 672 -25.22 11.08 -0.91
CA LEU A 672 -24.66 12.41 -0.76
C LEU A 672 -24.57 13.12 -2.11
N PRO A 673 -24.80 14.46 -2.13
CA PRO A 673 -24.52 15.25 -3.32
C PRO A 673 -23.06 15.05 -3.73
N GLN A 674 -22.85 14.58 -4.95
CA GLN A 674 -21.48 14.50 -5.48
C GLN A 674 -20.91 15.94 -5.51
N PRO A 675 -19.73 16.20 -4.90
CA PRO A 675 -19.11 17.51 -5.01
C PRO A 675 -18.97 17.81 -6.50
N ALA A 676 -19.66 18.85 -6.96
CA ALA A 676 -19.42 19.34 -8.30
C ALA A 676 -17.91 19.60 -8.39
N GLY A 677 -17.19 19.02 -9.36
CA GLY A 677 -15.72 19.03 -9.48
C GLY A 677 -15.03 20.40 -9.37
N LYS A 678 -15.80 21.47 -9.09
CA LYS A 678 -15.39 22.84 -8.80
C LYS A 678 -14.62 23.00 -7.49
N ALA A 679 -14.96 22.26 -6.43
CA ALA A 679 -14.23 22.34 -5.15
C ALA A 679 -12.80 21.79 -5.27
N ARG A 680 -12.60 20.74 -6.10
CA ARG A 680 -11.27 20.22 -6.40
C ARG A 680 -10.41 21.16 -7.27
N ALA A 681 -11.05 21.93 -8.17
CA ALA A 681 -10.36 22.80 -9.11
C ALA A 681 -9.79 24.06 -8.45
N ALA A 682 -10.29 24.45 -7.29
CA ALA A 682 -9.87 25.67 -6.57
C ALA A 682 -8.67 25.43 -5.63
N ALA A 683 -8.48 24.20 -5.11
CA ALA A 683 -7.38 23.89 -4.20
C ALA A 683 -6.11 23.51 -4.96
N GLN A 684 -4.96 24.07 -4.56
CA GLN A 684 -3.67 23.62 -5.08
C GLN A 684 -3.33 22.25 -4.46
N PRO A 685 -3.13 21.21 -5.30
CA PRO A 685 -2.76 19.89 -4.78
C PRO A 685 -1.38 19.93 -4.12
N ILE A 686 -1.18 19.13 -3.07
CA ILE A 686 0.16 18.89 -2.51
C ILE A 686 1.11 18.51 -3.65
N SER A 687 2.29 19.12 -3.67
CA SER A 687 3.25 18.95 -4.76
C SER A 687 3.74 17.50 -4.86
N ALA A 688 4.09 17.08 -6.08
CA ALA A 688 4.70 15.77 -6.31
C ALA A 688 5.97 15.58 -5.45
N ALA A 689 6.77 16.62 -5.27
CA ALA A 689 7.97 16.57 -4.41
C ALA A 689 7.63 16.20 -2.95
N ARG A 690 6.56 16.77 -2.38
CA ARG A 690 6.11 16.38 -1.02
C ARG A 690 5.62 14.94 -0.97
N CYS A 691 4.93 14.48 -2.01
CA CYS A 691 4.49 13.08 -2.09
C CYS A 691 5.69 12.13 -2.19
N LEU A 692 6.70 12.45 -2.98
CA LEU A 692 7.92 11.65 -3.08
C LEU A 692 8.72 11.65 -1.77
N ALA A 693 8.80 12.78 -1.08
CA ALA A 693 9.38 12.85 0.27
C ALA A 693 8.60 11.96 1.26
N ALA A 694 7.26 11.97 1.20
CA ALA A 694 6.39 11.13 2.02
C ALA A 694 6.50 9.63 1.68
N LEU A 695 6.96 9.28 0.49
CA LEU A 695 7.30 7.92 0.06
C LEU A 695 8.78 7.56 0.32
N HIS A 696 9.51 8.40 1.04
CA HIS A 696 10.94 8.24 1.34
C HIS A 696 11.82 8.09 0.09
N TYR A 697 11.47 8.81 -0.99
CA TYR A 697 12.25 8.77 -2.22
C TYR A 697 13.66 9.35 -2.01
N ALA A 698 14.66 8.58 -2.41
CA ALA A 698 16.05 9.02 -2.49
C ALA A 698 16.61 8.63 -3.88
N PRO A 699 17.20 9.59 -4.63
CA PRO A 699 17.81 9.28 -5.92
C PRO A 699 18.93 8.26 -5.75
N TRP A 700 18.87 7.18 -6.53
CA TRP A 700 19.94 6.19 -6.58
C TRP A 700 21.13 6.73 -7.39
N ARG A 701 22.32 6.40 -6.95
CA ARG A 701 23.55 6.63 -7.71
C ARG A 701 24.34 5.34 -7.77
N PRO A 702 24.93 5.01 -8.93
CA PRO A 702 25.79 3.86 -9.01
C PRO A 702 26.97 4.01 -8.04
N PRO A 703 27.45 2.90 -7.44
CA PRO A 703 28.66 2.94 -6.66
C PRO A 703 29.79 3.46 -7.54
N PRO A 704 30.73 4.27 -7.01
CA PRO A 704 31.84 4.80 -7.78
C PRO A 704 32.59 3.65 -8.46
N ALA A 705 32.89 3.80 -9.75
CA ALA A 705 33.68 2.81 -10.48
C ALA A 705 34.97 2.55 -9.69
N ALA A 706 35.23 1.29 -9.35
CA ALA A 706 36.49 0.93 -8.75
C ALA A 706 37.60 1.44 -9.68
N ALA A 707 38.58 2.18 -9.13
CA ALA A 707 39.73 2.65 -9.91
C ALA A 707 40.28 1.47 -10.70
N PRO A 708 40.62 1.65 -12.00
CA PRO A 708 41.13 0.56 -12.81
C PRO A 708 42.30 -0.07 -12.07
N ALA A 709 42.13 -1.35 -11.72
CA ALA A 709 43.21 -2.11 -11.12
C ALA A 709 44.41 -2.00 -12.07
N GLN A 710 45.51 -1.38 -11.61
CA GLN A 710 46.77 -1.38 -12.36
C GLN A 710 47.09 -2.84 -12.70
N LEU A 711 47.14 -3.14 -13.98
CA LEU A 711 47.53 -4.46 -14.47
C LEU A 711 48.85 -4.85 -13.78
N PRO A 712 48.90 -5.97 -13.06
CA PRO A 712 50.16 -6.44 -12.52
C PRO A 712 51.09 -6.78 -13.69
N GLN A 713 52.28 -6.19 -13.72
CA GLN A 713 53.37 -6.62 -14.60
C GLN A 713 53.54 -8.13 -14.41
N GLN A 714 53.69 -8.82 -15.53
CA GLN A 714 53.85 -10.26 -15.64
C GLN A 714 54.90 -10.78 -14.64
N ALA A 715 54.43 -11.53 -13.62
CA ALA A 715 55.28 -12.43 -12.86
C ALA A 715 54.87 -13.86 -13.24
N ALA A 716 55.86 -14.68 -13.50
CA ALA A 716 55.76 -16.04 -14.02
C ALA A 716 54.84 -16.94 -13.19
N ALA A 717 54.13 -17.82 -13.89
CA ALA A 717 53.17 -18.78 -13.33
C ALA A 717 53.83 -19.81 -12.39
N PRO A 718 53.14 -20.21 -11.31
CA PRO A 718 53.24 -21.56 -10.76
C PRO A 718 52.04 -22.40 -11.20
N SER A 719 52.34 -23.55 -11.73
CA SER A 719 51.45 -24.66 -12.05
C SER A 719 50.75 -25.19 -10.80
N GLY A 720 49.38 -25.27 -10.82
CA GLY A 720 48.62 -25.92 -9.77
C GLY A 720 47.13 -25.85 -10.02
N ASN A 721 46.58 -26.93 -10.52
CA ASN A 721 45.14 -27.20 -10.78
C ASN A 721 44.23 -26.95 -9.58
N ALA A 722 43.26 -26.07 -9.71
CA ALA A 722 41.87 -26.22 -9.23
C ALA A 722 41.05 -25.04 -9.77
N ALA A 723 40.57 -25.17 -11.00
CA ALA A 723 39.57 -24.25 -11.55
C ALA A 723 38.24 -24.37 -10.75
N ARG A 724 37.99 -23.40 -9.89
CA ARG A 724 36.67 -23.21 -9.29
C ARG A 724 35.75 -22.60 -10.36
N ASP A 725 34.79 -23.40 -10.83
CA ASP A 725 33.81 -23.02 -11.85
C ASP A 725 32.98 -21.80 -11.37
N PRO A 726 33.11 -20.60 -11.97
CA PRO A 726 32.37 -19.40 -11.58
C PRO A 726 30.86 -19.57 -11.74
N LEU A 727 30.41 -20.43 -12.68
CA LEU A 727 28.99 -20.70 -12.95
C LEU A 727 28.34 -21.52 -11.83
N ALA A 728 29.09 -22.32 -11.09
CA ALA A 728 28.57 -23.06 -9.95
C ALA A 728 28.26 -22.15 -8.74
N HIS A 729 28.92 -20.98 -8.64
CA HIS A 729 28.62 -19.98 -7.62
C HIS A 729 27.34 -19.21 -7.97
N VAL A 730 27.16 -18.84 -9.24
CA VAL A 730 25.96 -18.19 -9.75
C VAL A 730 24.76 -19.09 -9.64
N ALA A 731 24.89 -20.39 -9.92
CA ALA A 731 23.83 -21.39 -9.76
C ALA A 731 23.36 -21.52 -8.30
N ARG A 732 24.29 -21.52 -7.35
CA ARG A 732 23.97 -21.59 -5.91
C ARG A 732 23.30 -20.30 -5.40
N ALA A 733 23.68 -19.14 -5.90
CA ALA A 733 23.05 -17.86 -5.57
C ALA A 733 21.61 -17.76 -6.14
N ALA A 734 21.42 -18.15 -7.41
CA ALA A 734 20.11 -18.15 -8.06
C ALA A 734 19.09 -19.09 -7.36
N LEU A 735 19.56 -20.24 -6.84
CA LEU A 735 18.73 -21.18 -6.09
C LEU A 735 18.33 -20.70 -4.69
N ARG A 736 19.17 -19.91 -4.03
CA ARG A 736 18.83 -19.28 -2.73
C ARG A 736 17.75 -18.21 -2.86
N ILE A 737 17.71 -17.52 -3.98
CA ILE A 737 16.79 -16.39 -4.24
C ILE A 737 15.42 -16.88 -4.76
N ARG A 738 15.31 -18.11 -5.31
CA ARG A 738 14.06 -18.63 -5.93
C ARG A 738 12.82 -18.63 -5.03
N HIS A 739 13.00 -18.57 -3.72
CA HIS A 739 11.91 -18.56 -2.73
C HIS A 739 11.40 -17.17 -2.39
N THR A 740 12.06 -16.10 -2.81
CA THR A 740 11.60 -14.71 -2.66
C THR A 740 10.67 -14.31 -3.82
N ARG A 741 9.80 -13.31 -3.63
CA ARG A 741 8.94 -12.78 -4.71
C ARG A 741 9.76 -12.30 -5.92
N THR A 742 10.86 -11.59 -5.66
CA THR A 742 11.80 -11.06 -6.67
C THR A 742 12.58 -12.18 -7.36
N GLY A 743 13.00 -13.20 -6.61
CA GLY A 743 13.72 -14.35 -7.16
C GLY A 743 12.85 -15.23 -8.06
N ARG A 744 11.53 -15.29 -7.81
CA ARG A 744 10.58 -15.98 -8.72
C ARG A 744 10.41 -15.24 -10.04
N ALA A 745 10.48 -13.91 -10.05
CA ALA A 745 10.45 -13.12 -11.27
C ALA A 745 11.72 -13.37 -12.11
N LEU A 746 12.89 -13.30 -11.49
CA LEU A 746 14.19 -13.61 -12.13
C LEU A 746 14.26 -15.06 -12.65
N TYR A 747 13.69 -16.02 -11.92
CA TYR A 747 13.65 -17.42 -12.33
C TYR A 747 12.71 -17.68 -13.52
N ARG A 748 11.63 -16.87 -13.66
CA ARG A 748 10.72 -16.92 -14.82
C ARG A 748 11.30 -16.24 -16.06
N LEU A 749 12.19 -15.28 -15.89
CA LEU A 749 12.85 -14.55 -16.98
C LEU A 749 14.09 -15.28 -17.51
N ALA A 750 14.61 -16.25 -16.76
CA ALA A 750 15.76 -17.04 -17.21
C ALA A 750 15.34 -18.00 -18.34
N PRO A 751 16.06 -18.04 -19.48
CA PRO A 751 15.79 -18.99 -20.56
C PRO A 751 15.79 -20.41 -20.06
N ALA A 752 14.89 -21.26 -20.60
CA ALA A 752 14.76 -22.66 -20.19
C ALA A 752 16.07 -23.46 -20.33
N SER A 753 16.90 -23.11 -21.32
CA SER A 753 18.23 -23.66 -21.54
C SER A 753 19.21 -23.30 -20.42
N LEU A 754 19.18 -22.08 -19.90
CA LEU A 754 19.99 -21.65 -18.76
C LEU A 754 19.56 -22.36 -17.47
N LEU A 755 18.27 -22.53 -17.26
CA LEU A 755 17.73 -23.26 -16.11
C LEU A 755 18.06 -24.77 -16.17
N ALA A 756 18.08 -25.37 -17.35
CA ALA A 756 18.48 -26.76 -17.59
C ALA A 756 19.99 -26.93 -17.34
N ALA A 757 20.84 -26.04 -17.85
CA ALA A 757 22.29 -26.05 -17.64
C ALA A 757 22.67 -25.83 -16.16
N LEU A 758 21.92 -24.99 -15.44
CA LEU A 758 22.09 -24.75 -14.01
C LEU A 758 21.66 -25.97 -13.17
N LYS A 759 20.62 -26.69 -13.57
CA LYS A 759 20.16 -27.92 -12.90
C LYS A 759 21.12 -29.11 -13.13
N ALA A 760 21.73 -29.22 -14.32
CA ALA A 760 22.62 -30.31 -14.67
C ALA A 760 23.98 -30.29 -13.94
N ARG A 761 24.37 -29.14 -13.37
CA ARG A 761 25.66 -28.92 -12.69
C ARG A 761 25.58 -28.90 -11.16
N LEU A 762 24.42 -29.22 -10.59
CA LEU A 762 24.27 -29.35 -9.14
C LEU A 762 24.53 -30.79 -8.71
N PRO A 763 25.35 -31.05 -7.70
CA PRO A 763 25.45 -32.38 -7.11
C PRO A 763 24.09 -32.77 -6.51
N ARG A 764 23.67 -34.02 -6.74
CA ARG A 764 22.45 -34.63 -6.22
C ARG A 764 22.44 -34.68 -4.70
#